data_3f22894aecf37c5b5e65413d650364e4
#
_entry.id   3f22894aecf37c5b5e65413d650364e4
#
_cell.length_a   1.000
_cell.length_b   1.000
_cell.length_c   1.000
_cell.angle_alpha   90.00
_cell.angle_beta   90.00
_cell.angle_gamma   90.00
#
_symmetry.space_group_name_H-M   'P 1'
#
loop_
_entity.id
_entity.type
_entity.pdbx_description
1 polymer ?
#
loop_
_entity_poly.entity_id
_entity_poly.type
_entity_poly.pdbx_seq_one_letter_code
_entity_poly.pdbx_strand_id
1 'polypeptide(L)'
;MKIYVNVNAARGGNGSKESPFKAIQDAANIAVAGDEVIVAPGIYREYVNPRNAGREDARITYTSEKPLKAVITGAEVVTDWKKYKGSTYVTRIDNTVFGAYNPYIQEVEGDWYFADNHMHTGNVFLNDRMMYETGTLQECLDGKVYDRSWEPEFSVYKWYCEQDEKANETVIYANFKDKDPKKEKVEITVRRNCFMPTEKYRSYITLSGFTVCKAATTWAPPAAYQDGMIGAHWSKGWIIEDCDVYGSKCCGISFGNYSQENNDNYFFHKHVKSPTQMERDAVCRAQYDGWTKETVGGHIVRRCHIHNCEQTGIVGRMGCVFSIIEDNHIHHINNMQQLGGAEIAGIKFHAAIDVIFRRNHIHHCWMGIWCDWQAQGTRITQNFLHDNCFPEFIKAGPDRFDQDLFVEVGHGPTLIDNNILLSPCSLRIATQGVAMVHNLVCGSFVMVGGGVDSIVNGQREPRYTPYHIAHRTEVLGFMTILHGDDRFYNNIFIQNTKIPKDYLKGWDPKRQPTNLEVGTHVWDEYPLYEDWIELFDIGKRRPDMGKLATGHFGHLPVWIHGNAYFNGAGAFKHEKDHLVDKKTKAFVKLEEKKGKYSLKTNVFDLVKDFKVHMIDTETLGKAFEPEEYYENPDGTPITFNTDYFGNKRGLKVIPGPFAKDELSDEIVWEDK
;
A
#
# COMPACT_ATOMS: atom_id res chain seq x y z
N MET A 1 2.87 -34.75 -3.68
CA MET A 1 2.13 -35.62 -2.73
C MET A 1 1.06 -34.80 -2.04
N LYS A 2 0.00 -35.42 -1.43
CA LYS A 2 -0.94 -34.68 -0.57
C LYS A 2 -0.60 -34.95 0.90
N ILE A 3 -0.46 -33.88 1.67
CA ILE A 3 -0.16 -33.88 3.10
C ILE A 3 -1.35 -33.29 3.83
N TYR A 4 -1.92 -34.02 4.78
CA TYR A 4 -3.13 -33.60 5.49
C TYR A 4 -2.82 -33.10 6.88
N VAL A 5 -3.51 -32.00 7.25
CA VAL A 5 -3.40 -31.36 8.58
C VAL A 5 -4.78 -31.21 9.18
N ASN A 6 -4.94 -31.56 10.46
CA ASN A 6 -6.19 -31.38 11.20
C ASN A 6 -5.88 -31.07 12.67
N VAL A 7 -6.29 -29.91 13.15
CA VAL A 7 -6.04 -29.45 14.53
C VAL A 7 -6.59 -30.42 15.60
N ASN A 8 -7.61 -31.21 15.25
CA ASN A 8 -8.21 -32.22 16.12
C ASN A 8 -7.52 -33.59 16.05
N ALA A 9 -6.51 -33.75 15.21
CA ALA A 9 -5.77 -34.99 15.10
C ALA A 9 -4.99 -35.33 16.39
N ALA A 10 -4.70 -36.61 16.60
CA ALA A 10 -3.77 -37.02 17.64
C ALA A 10 -2.37 -36.53 17.34
N ARG A 11 -1.54 -36.34 18.39
CA ARG A 11 -0.13 -36.04 18.20
C ARG A 11 0.59 -37.24 17.55
N GLY A 12 1.60 -36.93 16.71
CA GLY A 12 2.42 -37.94 16.07
C GLY A 12 1.84 -38.52 14.77
N GLY A 13 0.92 -37.79 14.13
CA GLY A 13 0.46 -38.10 12.76
C GLY A 13 1.64 -38.08 11.77
N ASN A 14 1.44 -38.71 10.60
CA ASN A 14 2.43 -38.80 9.52
C ASN A 14 2.07 -38.00 8.25
N GLY A 15 0.97 -37.23 8.32
CA GLY A 15 0.48 -36.42 7.21
C GLY A 15 -0.35 -37.16 6.17
N SER A 16 -0.62 -38.48 6.36
CA SER A 16 -1.59 -39.15 5.53
C SER A 16 -3.04 -38.72 5.88
N LYS A 17 -4.00 -39.05 5.01
CA LYS A 17 -5.40 -38.71 5.26
C LYS A 17 -5.95 -39.41 6.50
N GLU A 18 -5.49 -40.61 6.75
CA GLU A 18 -5.88 -41.48 7.89
C GLU A 18 -5.16 -41.08 9.17
N SER A 19 -3.99 -40.44 9.07
CA SER A 19 -3.16 -39.99 10.20
C SER A 19 -2.59 -38.61 9.94
N PRO A 20 -3.46 -37.56 9.89
CA PRO A 20 -3.04 -36.21 9.55
C PRO A 20 -2.13 -35.59 10.65
N PHE A 21 -1.30 -34.67 10.28
CA PHE A 21 -0.59 -33.83 11.24
C PHE A 21 -1.55 -32.99 12.07
N LYS A 22 -1.18 -32.66 13.28
CA LYS A 22 -1.94 -31.76 14.14
C LYS A 22 -1.65 -30.29 13.87
N ALA A 23 -0.42 -29.95 13.54
CA ALA A 23 0.05 -28.61 13.27
C ALA A 23 0.41 -28.44 11.79
N ILE A 24 0.18 -27.25 11.24
CA ILE A 24 0.61 -26.89 9.88
C ILE A 24 2.14 -26.88 9.78
N GLN A 25 2.84 -26.49 10.87
CA GLN A 25 4.29 -26.52 10.91
C GLN A 25 4.88 -27.91 10.70
N ASP A 26 4.22 -28.97 11.18
CA ASP A 26 4.69 -30.33 10.95
C ASP A 26 4.69 -30.68 9.44
N ALA A 27 3.66 -30.25 8.72
CA ALA A 27 3.62 -30.36 7.26
C ALA A 27 4.65 -29.46 6.57
N ALA A 28 4.83 -28.23 7.05
CA ALA A 28 5.78 -27.27 6.50
C ALA A 28 7.26 -27.72 6.64
N ASN A 29 7.54 -28.57 7.63
CA ASN A 29 8.87 -29.14 7.82
C ASN A 29 9.24 -30.15 6.74
N ILE A 30 8.26 -30.84 6.13
CA ILE A 30 8.51 -31.94 5.19
C ILE A 30 8.05 -31.67 3.76
N ALA A 31 7.09 -30.74 3.55
CA ALA A 31 6.59 -30.44 2.23
C ALA A 31 7.70 -30.01 1.28
N VAL A 32 7.74 -30.57 0.08
CA VAL A 32 8.72 -30.31 -0.97
C VAL A 32 8.04 -29.93 -2.27
N ALA A 33 8.80 -29.52 -3.26
CA ALA A 33 8.30 -29.09 -4.56
C ALA A 33 7.29 -30.08 -5.17
N GLY A 34 6.09 -29.57 -5.49
CA GLY A 34 4.96 -30.35 -6.03
C GLY A 34 4.03 -30.94 -4.98
N ASP A 35 4.26 -30.68 -3.70
CA ASP A 35 3.37 -31.13 -2.62
C ASP A 35 2.21 -30.14 -2.38
N GLU A 36 1.07 -30.71 -1.98
CA GLU A 36 -0.13 -29.98 -1.57
C GLU A 36 -0.43 -30.29 -0.09
N VAL A 37 -0.36 -29.27 0.76
CA VAL A 37 -0.73 -29.34 2.18
C VAL A 37 -2.20 -28.94 2.31
N ILE A 38 -3.07 -29.89 2.66
CA ILE A 38 -4.51 -29.70 2.81
C ILE A 38 -4.83 -29.54 4.29
N VAL A 39 -5.33 -28.37 4.67
CA VAL A 39 -5.57 -27.99 6.05
C VAL A 39 -7.07 -28.02 6.35
N ALA A 40 -7.50 -28.89 7.24
CA ALA A 40 -8.89 -29.02 7.65
C ALA A 40 -9.38 -27.76 8.39
N PRO A 41 -10.70 -27.49 8.41
CA PRO A 41 -11.29 -26.42 9.20
C PRO A 41 -10.86 -26.46 10.67
N GLY A 42 -10.45 -25.32 11.23
CA GLY A 42 -10.03 -25.20 12.62
C GLY A 42 -9.18 -23.96 12.89
N ILE A 43 -8.87 -23.72 14.16
CA ILE A 43 -8.03 -22.59 14.58
C ILE A 43 -6.65 -23.13 14.93
N TYR A 44 -5.67 -22.73 14.15
CA TYR A 44 -4.26 -23.11 14.28
C TYR A 44 -3.51 -21.95 14.92
N ARG A 45 -3.23 -22.09 16.22
CA ARG A 45 -2.49 -21.10 17.03
C ARG A 45 -1.01 -21.36 16.94
N GLU A 46 -0.44 -21.03 15.79
CA GLU A 46 0.96 -21.32 15.49
C GLU A 46 1.60 -20.29 14.55
N TYR A 47 2.89 -20.32 14.50
CA TYR A 47 3.71 -19.67 13.50
C TYR A 47 4.19 -20.74 12.51
N VAL A 48 3.86 -20.58 11.26
CA VAL A 48 4.26 -21.49 10.19
C VAL A 48 5.47 -20.92 9.46
N ASN A 49 6.55 -21.66 9.49
CA ASN A 49 7.83 -21.34 8.85
C ASN A 49 8.15 -22.40 7.78
N PRO A 50 7.81 -22.17 6.50
CA PRO A 50 8.12 -23.10 5.41
C PRO A 50 9.62 -23.34 5.31
N ARG A 51 10.04 -24.63 5.30
CA ARG A 51 11.45 -25.01 5.28
C ARG A 51 12.03 -25.22 3.89
N ASN A 52 11.19 -25.55 2.93
CA ASN A 52 11.60 -25.89 1.59
C ASN A 52 11.03 -24.91 0.56
N ALA A 53 11.64 -24.86 -0.62
CA ALA A 53 11.16 -24.14 -1.77
C ALA A 53 10.42 -25.05 -2.75
N GLY A 54 9.40 -24.51 -3.42
CA GLY A 54 8.85 -25.10 -4.64
C GLY A 54 9.70 -24.75 -5.85
N ARG A 55 9.17 -25.06 -7.03
CA ARG A 55 9.67 -24.62 -8.34
C ARG A 55 8.49 -24.03 -9.12
N GLU A 56 8.79 -23.31 -10.16
CA GLU A 56 7.77 -22.70 -11.01
C GLU A 56 6.75 -23.70 -11.56
N ASP A 57 7.26 -24.84 -12.01
CA ASP A 57 6.50 -25.98 -12.53
C ASP A 57 5.97 -26.95 -11.45
N ALA A 58 6.41 -26.78 -10.20
CA ALA A 58 6.07 -27.67 -9.08
C ALA A 58 6.05 -26.90 -7.76
N ARG A 59 5.02 -26.11 -7.53
CA ARG A 59 4.83 -25.27 -6.34
C ARG A 59 4.60 -26.13 -5.08
N ILE A 60 4.92 -25.57 -3.92
CA ILE A 60 4.38 -26.08 -2.66
C ILE A 60 3.11 -25.30 -2.38
N THR A 61 1.97 -26.00 -2.28
CA THR A 61 0.67 -25.35 -2.07
C THR A 61 0.14 -25.67 -0.69
N TYR A 62 -0.19 -24.64 0.07
CA TYR A 62 -0.95 -24.75 1.32
C TYR A 62 -2.37 -24.31 1.03
N THR A 63 -3.34 -25.17 1.24
CA THR A 63 -4.75 -24.95 0.92
C THR A 63 -5.65 -25.20 2.11
N SER A 64 -6.53 -24.27 2.43
CA SER A 64 -7.64 -24.53 3.34
C SER A 64 -8.65 -25.48 2.67
N GLU A 65 -8.95 -26.62 3.27
CA GLU A 65 -9.91 -27.61 2.73
C GLU A 65 -11.29 -27.01 2.46
N LYS A 66 -11.69 -26.05 3.28
CA LYS A 66 -12.89 -25.22 3.08
C LYS A 66 -12.50 -23.76 3.12
N PRO A 67 -12.88 -22.96 2.11
CA PRO A 67 -12.47 -21.55 2.04
C PRO A 67 -12.68 -20.81 3.36
N LEU A 68 -11.64 -20.15 3.83
CA LEU A 68 -11.58 -19.31 5.04
C LEU A 68 -11.92 -20.02 6.36
N LYS A 69 -11.93 -21.38 6.39
CA LYS A 69 -12.23 -22.14 7.61
C LYS A 69 -11.00 -22.69 8.32
N ALA A 70 -9.85 -22.75 7.68
CA ALA A 70 -8.58 -22.94 8.36
C ALA A 70 -8.03 -21.55 8.75
N VAL A 71 -7.94 -21.31 10.05
CA VAL A 71 -7.53 -20.00 10.63
C VAL A 71 -6.14 -20.15 11.22
N ILE A 72 -5.16 -19.43 10.69
CA ILE A 72 -3.83 -19.31 11.29
C ILE A 72 -3.81 -18.02 12.10
N THR A 73 -3.52 -18.10 13.40
CA THR A 73 -3.55 -16.93 14.28
C THR A 73 -2.33 -16.81 15.17
N GLY A 74 -1.83 -15.58 15.30
CA GLY A 74 -0.75 -15.23 16.23
C GLY A 74 -1.23 -15.03 17.67
N ALA A 75 -2.53 -15.15 17.94
CA ALA A 75 -3.10 -14.88 19.25
C ALA A 75 -3.45 -16.15 20.06
N GLU A 76 -3.52 -16.01 21.38
CA GLU A 76 -4.02 -17.01 22.32
C GLU A 76 -5.25 -16.49 23.06
N VAL A 77 -6.16 -17.41 23.42
CA VAL A 77 -7.34 -17.08 24.25
C VAL A 77 -6.93 -16.93 25.70
N VAL A 78 -7.38 -15.86 26.33
CA VAL A 78 -7.20 -15.63 27.78
C VAL A 78 -8.54 -15.67 28.49
N THR A 79 -8.67 -16.55 29.45
CA THR A 79 -9.92 -16.77 30.24
C THR A 79 -9.79 -16.36 31.71
N ASP A 80 -8.59 -16.27 32.26
CA ASP A 80 -8.35 -15.94 33.67
C ASP A 80 -8.32 -14.43 33.92
N TRP A 81 -9.43 -13.78 33.61
CA TRP A 81 -9.65 -12.36 33.88
C TRP A 81 -10.21 -12.17 35.27
N LYS A 82 -9.48 -11.49 36.15
CA LYS A 82 -9.89 -11.13 37.52
C LYS A 82 -10.29 -9.67 37.56
N LYS A 83 -11.40 -9.40 38.24
CA LYS A 83 -11.87 -8.02 38.41
C LYS A 83 -10.84 -7.19 39.20
N TYR A 84 -10.45 -6.04 38.63
CA TYR A 84 -9.49 -5.13 39.25
C TYR A 84 -10.22 -3.91 39.85
N LYS A 85 -10.69 -2.98 39.01
CA LYS A 85 -11.38 -1.77 39.44
C LYS A 85 -12.41 -1.31 38.40
N GLY A 86 -13.64 -1.00 38.83
CA GLY A 86 -14.71 -0.55 37.92
C GLY A 86 -15.00 -1.63 36.85
N SER A 87 -14.89 -1.27 35.58
CA SER A 87 -15.02 -2.15 34.42
C SER A 87 -13.70 -2.74 33.94
N THR A 88 -12.61 -2.49 34.66
CA THR A 88 -11.28 -3.01 34.32
C THR A 88 -11.03 -4.33 35.03
N TYR A 89 -10.47 -5.26 34.28
CA TYR A 89 -10.01 -6.58 34.72
C TYR A 89 -8.49 -6.70 34.50
N VAL A 90 -7.89 -7.64 35.18
CA VAL A 90 -6.46 -7.93 35.08
C VAL A 90 -6.24 -9.42 34.82
N THR A 91 -5.25 -9.73 34.01
CA THR A 91 -4.71 -11.09 33.83
C THR A 91 -3.19 -11.07 33.95
N ARG A 92 -2.60 -12.22 34.27
CA ARG A 92 -1.15 -12.40 34.38
C ARG A 92 -0.73 -13.56 33.49
N ILE A 93 0.26 -13.34 32.66
CA ILE A 93 0.76 -14.29 31.68
C ILE A 93 2.22 -14.58 31.97
N ASP A 94 2.56 -15.84 32.18
CA ASP A 94 3.94 -16.27 32.33
C ASP A 94 4.73 -15.93 31.04
N ASN A 95 5.84 -15.22 31.18
CA ASN A 95 6.65 -14.76 30.05
C ASN A 95 7.23 -15.89 29.20
N THR A 96 7.28 -17.12 29.72
CA THR A 96 7.71 -18.29 28.93
C THR A 96 6.78 -18.60 27.75
N VAL A 97 5.51 -18.12 27.80
CA VAL A 97 4.54 -18.24 26.70
C VAL A 97 5.01 -17.51 25.43
N PHE A 98 5.76 -16.42 25.59
CA PHE A 98 6.23 -15.59 24.49
C PHE A 98 7.54 -16.07 23.87
N GLY A 99 8.26 -16.99 24.52
CA GLY A 99 9.58 -17.44 24.08
C GLY A 99 10.58 -16.28 24.01
N ALA A 100 11.28 -16.14 22.90
CA ALA A 100 12.28 -15.08 22.73
C ALA A 100 11.70 -13.71 22.34
N TYR A 101 10.40 -13.62 22.05
CA TYR A 101 9.74 -12.40 21.61
C TYR A 101 8.49 -12.12 22.45
N ASN A 102 8.64 -11.25 23.45
CA ASN A 102 7.51 -10.80 24.24
C ASN A 102 6.92 -9.50 23.65
N PRO A 103 5.75 -9.55 23.00
CA PRO A 103 5.15 -8.39 22.36
C PRO A 103 4.65 -7.31 23.32
N TYR A 104 4.64 -7.56 24.62
CA TYR A 104 4.30 -6.61 25.69
C TYR A 104 5.51 -6.01 26.40
N ILE A 105 6.71 -6.29 25.87
CA ILE A 105 7.97 -5.61 26.20
C ILE A 105 8.49 -4.89 24.96
N GLN A 106 8.29 -5.50 23.78
CA GLN A 106 8.76 -4.94 22.53
C GLN A 106 7.87 -3.78 22.09
N GLU A 107 8.44 -2.61 22.00
CA GLU A 107 7.76 -1.40 21.51
C GLU A 107 7.77 -1.36 19.96
N VAL A 108 6.77 -0.67 19.40
CA VAL A 108 6.74 -0.30 17.98
C VAL A 108 7.66 0.90 17.80
N GLU A 109 8.75 0.69 17.09
CA GLU A 109 9.76 1.72 16.85
C GLU A 109 10.47 1.46 15.51
N GLY A 110 11.09 2.49 14.98
CA GLY A 110 11.85 2.43 13.73
C GLY A 110 11.86 3.76 13.01
N ASP A 111 12.66 3.85 11.96
CA ASP A 111 12.73 5.05 11.14
C ASP A 111 11.39 5.36 10.49
N TRP A 112 11.07 6.64 10.40
CA TRP A 112 9.80 7.17 9.88
C TRP A 112 8.57 6.84 10.72
N TYR A 113 8.75 6.34 11.95
CA TYR A 113 7.71 6.23 12.97
C TYR A 113 7.72 7.50 13.84
N PHE A 114 6.58 8.18 13.96
CA PHE A 114 6.49 9.51 14.57
C PHE A 114 5.44 9.60 15.69
N ALA A 115 4.91 8.48 16.15
CA ALA A 115 3.93 8.54 17.23
C ALA A 115 4.58 8.97 18.56
N ASP A 116 3.91 9.87 19.27
CA ASP A 116 4.37 10.37 20.58
C ASP A 116 4.22 9.36 21.71
N ASN A 117 3.40 8.33 21.49
CA ASN A 117 3.12 7.31 22.50
C ASN A 117 3.99 6.06 22.29
N HIS A 118 4.49 5.51 23.40
CA HIS A 118 5.12 4.20 23.42
C HIS A 118 4.05 3.13 23.26
N MET A 119 3.96 2.54 22.09
CA MET A 119 3.03 1.45 21.76
C MET A 119 3.79 0.13 21.71
N HIS A 120 3.26 -0.90 22.37
CA HIS A 120 3.81 -2.25 22.26
C HIS A 120 3.40 -2.90 20.94
N THR A 121 4.17 -3.89 20.48
CA THR A 121 3.80 -4.70 19.31
C THR A 121 2.64 -5.65 19.62
N GLY A 122 2.34 -5.87 20.89
CA GLY A 122 1.21 -6.65 21.38
C GLY A 122 -0.15 -5.99 21.13
N ASN A 123 -1.18 -6.81 21.12
CA ASN A 123 -2.58 -6.37 21.09
C ASN A 123 -3.45 -7.23 21.98
N VAL A 124 -4.53 -6.63 22.50
CA VAL A 124 -5.66 -7.32 23.13
C VAL A 124 -6.86 -7.23 22.20
N PHE A 125 -7.53 -8.35 21.96
CA PHE A 125 -8.72 -8.43 21.10
C PHE A 125 -9.96 -8.77 21.93
N LEU A 126 -11.02 -8.03 21.68
CA LEU A 126 -12.35 -8.32 22.19
C LEU A 126 -13.26 -8.69 21.01
N ASN A 127 -13.71 -9.95 20.93
CA ASN A 127 -14.54 -10.46 19.84
C ASN A 127 -13.96 -10.14 18.44
N ASP A 128 -12.71 -10.46 18.25
CA ASP A 128 -11.92 -10.28 17.02
C ASP A 128 -11.54 -8.82 16.69
N ARG A 129 -11.95 -7.81 17.46
CA ARG A 129 -11.56 -6.39 17.28
C ARG A 129 -10.43 -6.00 18.22
N MET A 130 -9.44 -5.28 17.70
CA MET A 130 -8.32 -4.73 18.49
C MET A 130 -8.82 -3.70 19.48
N MET A 131 -8.46 -3.84 20.77
CA MET A 131 -8.68 -2.84 21.82
C MET A 131 -7.55 -1.80 21.78
N TYR A 132 -7.84 -0.60 22.28
CA TYR A 132 -6.92 0.54 22.26
C TYR A 132 -5.93 0.48 23.42
N GLU A 133 -4.65 0.51 23.12
CA GLU A 133 -3.58 0.62 24.10
C GLU A 133 -3.57 2.00 24.76
N THR A 134 -3.17 2.07 26.04
CA THR A 134 -2.99 3.33 26.77
C THR A 134 -1.58 3.41 27.35
N GLY A 135 -1.04 4.61 27.45
CA GLY A 135 0.28 4.85 28.02
C GLY A 135 0.34 4.69 29.53
N THR A 136 -0.81 4.72 30.22
CA THR A 136 -0.91 4.60 31.67
C THR A 136 -2.09 3.74 32.11
N LEU A 137 -1.95 3.10 33.28
CA LEU A 137 -3.07 2.37 33.89
C LEU A 137 -4.27 3.27 34.17
N GLN A 138 -4.06 4.55 34.53
CA GLN A 138 -5.17 5.45 34.84
C GLN A 138 -6.00 5.75 33.58
N GLU A 139 -5.38 5.93 32.42
CA GLU A 139 -6.11 6.09 31.14
C GLU A 139 -6.92 4.85 30.77
N CYS A 140 -6.37 3.67 31.04
CA CYS A 140 -7.11 2.41 30.87
C CYS A 140 -8.35 2.35 31.79
N LEU A 141 -8.19 2.72 33.06
CA LEU A 141 -9.29 2.79 34.01
C LEU A 141 -10.38 3.79 33.59
N ASP A 142 -10.00 4.96 33.13
CA ASP A 142 -10.91 6.01 32.67
C ASP A 142 -11.69 5.55 31.44
N GLY A 143 -11.08 4.85 30.53
CA GLY A 143 -11.70 4.33 29.31
C GLY A 143 -12.40 5.43 28.50
N LYS A 144 -11.75 6.58 28.33
CA LYS A 144 -12.27 7.69 27.53
C LYS A 144 -12.20 7.37 26.05
N VAL A 145 -13.07 7.99 25.27
CA VAL A 145 -13.03 7.96 23.80
C VAL A 145 -11.66 8.47 23.32
N TYR A 146 -11.13 7.87 22.29
CA TYR A 146 -9.94 8.34 21.59
C TYR A 146 -10.36 9.12 20.34
N ASP A 147 -10.24 10.45 20.40
CA ASP A 147 -10.81 11.39 19.44
C ASP A 147 -10.26 11.24 18.00
N ARG A 148 -9.08 10.64 17.87
CA ARG A 148 -8.44 10.41 16.55
C ARG A 148 -8.89 9.12 15.89
N SER A 149 -9.50 8.19 16.66
CA SER A 149 -9.99 6.93 16.11
C SER A 149 -11.07 7.15 15.06
N TRP A 150 -11.02 6.38 13.99
CA TRP A 150 -12.09 6.36 13.00
C TRP A 150 -13.33 5.60 13.49
N GLU A 151 -13.19 4.87 14.60
CA GLU A 151 -14.26 4.12 15.28
C GLU A 151 -14.36 4.53 16.76
N PRO A 152 -14.75 5.79 17.04
CA PRO A 152 -14.69 6.36 18.39
C PRO A 152 -15.52 5.58 19.43
N GLU A 153 -16.65 4.98 19.04
CA GLU A 153 -17.50 4.21 19.94
C GLU A 153 -16.79 2.96 20.47
N PHE A 154 -15.94 2.32 19.67
CA PHE A 154 -15.17 1.16 20.09
C PHE A 154 -13.89 1.56 20.82
N SER A 155 -13.40 2.76 20.64
CA SER A 155 -12.16 3.25 21.25
C SER A 155 -12.19 3.35 22.78
N VAL A 156 -13.35 3.13 23.40
CA VAL A 156 -13.51 3.07 24.86
C VAL A 156 -13.00 1.78 25.49
N TYR A 157 -12.85 0.71 24.69
CA TYR A 157 -12.27 -0.54 25.15
C TYR A 157 -10.75 -0.39 25.14
N LYS A 158 -10.16 -0.29 26.34
CA LYS A 158 -8.74 0.04 26.54
C LYS A 158 -7.98 -1.11 27.16
N TRP A 159 -6.69 -1.13 26.93
CA TRP A 159 -5.78 -2.01 27.65
C TRP A 159 -4.47 -1.29 27.97
N TYR A 160 -3.78 -1.81 29.01
CA TYR A 160 -2.47 -1.37 29.47
C TYR A 160 -1.70 -2.58 29.97
N CYS A 161 -0.39 -2.58 29.85
CA CYS A 161 0.43 -3.65 30.40
C CYS A 161 1.62 -3.12 31.19
N GLU A 162 2.13 -3.98 32.06
CA GLU A 162 3.39 -3.79 32.80
C GLU A 162 4.06 -5.14 33.03
N GLN A 163 5.35 -5.12 33.39
CA GLN A 163 6.11 -6.33 33.68
C GLN A 163 6.30 -6.53 35.17
N ASP A 164 5.98 -7.71 35.67
CA ASP A 164 6.36 -8.16 37.00
C ASP A 164 7.65 -9.01 36.88
N GLU A 165 8.78 -8.33 36.99
CA GLU A 165 10.11 -8.97 36.84
C GLU A 165 10.35 -10.07 37.87
N LYS A 166 9.81 -9.93 39.12
CA LYS A 166 9.99 -10.91 40.20
C LYS A 166 9.24 -12.20 39.91
N ALA A 167 8.07 -12.09 39.36
CA ALA A 167 7.23 -13.24 39.00
C ALA A 167 7.55 -13.76 37.60
N ASN A 168 8.31 -13.03 36.80
CA ASN A 168 8.51 -13.26 35.35
C ASN A 168 7.18 -13.30 34.58
N GLU A 169 6.30 -12.32 34.82
CA GLU A 169 4.96 -12.26 34.26
C GLU A 169 4.72 -10.92 33.54
N THR A 170 3.97 -10.97 32.45
CA THR A 170 3.32 -9.82 31.84
C THR A 170 1.94 -9.66 32.49
N VAL A 171 1.69 -8.48 33.04
CA VAL A 171 0.42 -8.11 33.66
C VAL A 171 -0.37 -7.24 32.70
N ILE A 172 -1.53 -7.70 32.27
CA ILE A 172 -2.39 -6.96 31.33
C ILE A 172 -3.66 -6.52 32.03
N TYR A 173 -3.93 -5.23 32.00
CA TYR A 173 -5.19 -4.62 32.46
C TYR A 173 -6.04 -4.30 31.22
N ALA A 174 -7.32 -4.65 31.24
CA ALA A 174 -8.23 -4.33 30.16
C ALA A 174 -9.58 -3.82 30.68
N ASN A 175 -10.02 -2.69 30.13
CA ASN A 175 -11.30 -2.08 30.46
C ASN A 175 -12.34 -2.54 29.44
N PHE A 176 -13.24 -3.40 29.87
CA PHE A 176 -14.27 -4.00 29.02
C PHE A 176 -15.61 -3.25 29.03
N LYS A 177 -15.69 -2.11 29.76
CA LYS A 177 -16.91 -1.28 29.85
C LYS A 177 -18.15 -2.08 30.29
N ASP A 178 -19.04 -2.30 29.34
CA ASP A 178 -20.31 -3.01 29.52
C ASP A 178 -20.20 -4.53 29.25
N LYS A 179 -19.04 -5.04 28.88
CA LYS A 179 -18.78 -6.44 28.56
C LYS A 179 -18.22 -7.20 29.76
N ASP A 180 -18.58 -8.46 29.87
CA ASP A 180 -17.99 -9.39 30.83
C ASP A 180 -16.97 -10.28 30.12
N PRO A 181 -15.65 -10.14 30.36
CA PRO A 181 -14.63 -10.92 29.66
C PRO A 181 -14.74 -12.44 29.83
N LYS A 182 -15.50 -12.89 30.83
CA LYS A 182 -15.80 -14.34 31.03
C LYS A 182 -16.85 -14.88 30.05
N LYS A 183 -17.58 -13.99 29.40
CA LYS A 183 -18.63 -14.33 28.42
C LYS A 183 -18.23 -13.98 27.00
N GLU A 184 -17.17 -13.22 26.85
CA GLU A 184 -16.67 -12.74 25.56
C GLU A 184 -15.42 -13.51 25.15
N LYS A 185 -15.11 -13.52 23.87
CA LYS A 185 -13.85 -14.04 23.34
C LYS A 185 -12.77 -12.98 23.51
N VAL A 186 -11.86 -13.17 24.46
CA VAL A 186 -10.73 -12.28 24.66
C VAL A 186 -9.44 -12.99 24.28
N GLU A 187 -8.65 -12.38 23.41
CA GLU A 187 -7.40 -12.93 22.92
C GLU A 187 -6.27 -11.92 23.04
N ILE A 188 -5.06 -12.40 23.18
CA ILE A 188 -3.82 -11.60 23.18
C ILE A 188 -2.87 -12.10 22.11
N THR A 189 -2.15 -11.22 21.44
CA THR A 189 -1.11 -11.64 20.49
C THR A 189 0.10 -12.17 21.25
N VAL A 190 0.63 -13.29 20.78
CA VAL A 190 1.83 -13.92 21.35
C VAL A 190 2.89 -14.24 20.29
N ARG A 191 2.56 -14.12 19.00
CA ARG A 191 3.45 -14.44 17.88
C ARG A 191 3.66 -13.23 16.99
N ARG A 192 4.89 -13.05 16.56
CA ARG A 192 5.29 -11.97 15.65
C ARG A 192 4.70 -12.15 14.26
N ASN A 193 4.71 -13.36 13.73
CA ASN A 193 4.24 -13.71 12.39
C ASN A 193 3.27 -14.90 12.45
N CYS A 194 2.52 -15.11 11.37
CA CYS A 194 1.64 -16.26 11.20
C CYS A 194 2.18 -17.23 10.14
N PHE A 195 2.58 -16.73 8.97
CA PHE A 195 3.07 -17.57 7.87
C PHE A 195 4.22 -16.85 7.14
N MET A 196 5.45 -17.15 7.51
CA MET A 196 6.62 -16.46 6.95
C MET A 196 7.89 -17.31 7.13
N PRO A 197 8.70 -17.55 6.08
CA PRO A 197 9.97 -18.24 6.23
C PRO A 197 10.99 -17.36 6.92
N THR A 198 11.85 -17.96 7.75
CA THR A 198 13.01 -17.29 8.35
C THR A 198 14.20 -17.23 7.40
N GLU A 199 14.21 -18.08 6.38
CA GLU A 199 15.30 -18.18 5.43
C GLU A 199 14.93 -17.62 4.07
N LYS A 200 15.90 -17.03 3.38
CA LYS A 200 15.76 -16.52 2.02
C LYS A 200 15.49 -17.67 1.02
N TYR A 201 14.96 -17.30 -0.15
CA TYR A 201 14.79 -18.19 -1.30
C TYR A 201 13.84 -19.38 -1.06
N ARG A 202 12.90 -19.25 -0.14
CA ARG A 202 11.78 -20.20 -0.02
C ARG A 202 10.72 -19.83 -1.10
N SER A 203 11.11 -20.06 -2.35
CA SER A 203 10.39 -19.59 -3.55
C SER A 203 9.22 -20.51 -3.92
N TYR A 204 8.32 -20.01 -4.76
CA TYR A 204 7.22 -20.75 -5.39
C TYR A 204 6.30 -21.46 -4.41
N ILE A 205 5.90 -20.76 -3.36
CA ILE A 205 4.89 -21.19 -2.40
C ILE A 205 3.54 -20.56 -2.75
N THR A 206 2.47 -21.33 -2.63
CA THR A 206 1.09 -20.84 -2.73
C THR A 206 0.41 -20.98 -1.37
N LEU A 207 -0.23 -19.91 -0.89
CA LEU A 207 -1.11 -19.89 0.27
C LEU A 207 -2.51 -19.53 -0.20
N SER A 208 -3.47 -20.45 -0.07
CA SER A 208 -4.80 -20.32 -0.67
C SER A 208 -5.94 -20.61 0.31
N GLY A 209 -6.88 -19.68 0.42
CA GLY A 209 -8.14 -19.86 1.13
C GLY A 209 -8.08 -19.83 2.65
N PHE A 210 -7.06 -19.29 3.26
CA PHE A 210 -6.92 -19.18 4.71
C PHE A 210 -7.48 -17.87 5.27
N THR A 211 -7.96 -17.92 6.52
CA THR A 211 -7.97 -16.72 7.37
C THR A 211 -6.65 -16.66 8.12
N VAL A 212 -5.94 -15.52 8.03
CA VAL A 212 -4.67 -15.28 8.73
C VAL A 212 -4.80 -14.02 9.56
N CYS A 213 -4.62 -14.11 10.87
CA CYS A 213 -4.97 -12.97 11.72
C CYS A 213 -4.16 -12.83 13.00
N LYS A 214 -4.17 -11.61 13.56
CA LYS A 214 -3.75 -11.27 14.92
C LYS A 214 -2.29 -11.57 15.21
N ALA A 215 -1.40 -10.85 14.54
CA ALA A 215 0.04 -10.96 14.76
C ALA A 215 0.63 -9.67 15.34
N ALA A 216 1.68 -9.83 16.15
CA ALA A 216 2.45 -8.77 16.79
C ALA A 216 3.64 -8.34 15.92
N THR A 217 3.37 -7.93 14.68
CA THR A 217 4.41 -7.50 13.74
C THR A 217 5.06 -6.19 14.19
N THR A 218 6.31 -5.99 13.80
CA THR A 218 7.06 -4.77 14.07
C THR A 218 6.84 -3.73 12.97
N TRP A 219 7.22 -2.47 13.23
CA TRP A 219 7.25 -1.43 12.21
C TRP A 219 8.11 -1.86 11.02
N ALA A 220 7.63 -1.57 9.82
CA ALA A 220 8.32 -1.89 8.57
C ALA A 220 8.83 -0.59 7.93
N PRO A 221 10.06 -0.15 8.23
CA PRO A 221 10.64 1.05 7.67
C PRO A 221 11.19 0.79 6.25
N PRO A 222 11.38 1.83 5.42
CA PRO A 222 11.79 1.64 4.04
C PRO A 222 13.25 1.20 3.87
N ALA A 223 14.09 1.53 4.82
CA ALA A 223 15.53 1.30 4.70
C ALA A 223 16.04 0.06 5.45
N ALA A 224 15.16 -0.78 5.97
CA ALA A 224 15.53 -1.98 6.71
C ALA A 224 14.68 -3.19 6.34
N TYR A 225 14.87 -4.30 7.02
CA TYR A 225 14.06 -5.49 6.89
C TYR A 225 12.59 -5.18 7.23
N GLN A 226 11.69 -5.54 6.32
CA GLN A 226 10.26 -5.33 6.50
C GLN A 226 9.56 -6.63 6.85
N ASP A 227 8.84 -6.60 7.95
CA ASP A 227 8.11 -7.72 8.51
C ASP A 227 6.63 -7.68 8.14
N GLY A 228 5.94 -8.82 8.21
CA GLY A 228 4.51 -8.93 7.98
C GLY A 228 3.93 -10.15 8.67
N MET A 229 2.62 -10.18 8.78
CA MET A 229 1.90 -11.37 9.30
C MET A 229 2.08 -12.56 8.36
N ILE A 230 2.01 -12.29 7.05
CA ILE A 230 2.38 -13.19 5.96
C ILE A 230 3.55 -12.55 5.23
N GLY A 231 4.55 -13.33 4.84
CA GLY A 231 5.65 -12.78 4.05
C GLY A 231 6.37 -13.83 3.21
N ALA A 232 6.81 -13.39 2.04
CA ALA A 232 7.64 -14.22 1.17
C ALA A 232 9.11 -14.22 1.61
N HIS A 233 9.50 -13.25 2.40
CA HIS A 233 10.89 -12.96 2.71
C HIS A 233 11.74 -12.94 1.43
N TRP A 234 12.89 -12.74 1.31
CA TRP A 234 13.68 -12.61 0.08
C TRP A 234 13.58 -13.86 -0.83
N SER A 235 12.50 -13.98 -1.62
CA SER A 235 12.20 -15.14 -2.46
C SER A 235 11.48 -14.76 -3.77
N LYS A 236 11.11 -15.76 -4.58
CA LYS A 236 10.49 -15.58 -5.89
C LYS A 236 9.16 -16.30 -5.99
N GLY A 237 8.22 -15.70 -6.72
CA GLY A 237 7.07 -16.36 -7.29
C GLY A 237 6.06 -16.90 -6.28
N TRP A 238 5.83 -16.24 -5.15
CA TRP A 238 4.74 -16.61 -4.23
C TRP A 238 3.38 -16.24 -4.81
N ILE A 239 2.36 -17.04 -4.45
CA ILE A 239 0.96 -16.72 -4.69
C ILE A 239 0.24 -16.73 -3.35
N ILE A 240 -0.42 -15.62 -3.01
CA ILE A 240 -1.31 -15.48 -1.87
C ILE A 240 -2.68 -15.15 -2.44
N GLU A 241 -3.65 -16.06 -2.25
CA GLU A 241 -4.94 -15.92 -2.91
C GLU A 241 -6.11 -16.38 -2.05
N ASP A 242 -7.27 -15.77 -2.28
CA ASP A 242 -8.53 -16.14 -1.63
C ASP A 242 -8.44 -16.13 -0.10
N CYS A 243 -7.58 -15.29 0.48
CA CYS A 243 -7.31 -15.21 1.91
C CYS A 243 -8.02 -14.02 2.57
N ASP A 244 -8.37 -14.19 3.85
CA ASP A 244 -8.82 -13.12 4.74
C ASP A 244 -7.69 -12.78 5.72
N VAL A 245 -7.17 -11.52 5.69
CA VAL A 245 -5.95 -11.12 6.38
C VAL A 245 -6.24 -9.90 7.24
N TYR A 246 -6.18 -10.03 8.58
CA TYR A 246 -6.52 -8.91 9.47
C TYR A 246 -5.88 -8.96 10.86
N GLY A 247 -5.88 -7.81 11.51
CA GLY A 247 -5.49 -7.69 12.92
C GLY A 247 -3.98 -7.76 13.14
N SER A 248 -3.17 -7.32 12.16
CA SER A 248 -1.75 -7.13 12.37
C SER A 248 -1.47 -5.81 13.09
N LYS A 249 -0.53 -5.81 14.04
CA LYS A 249 -0.10 -4.56 14.70
C LYS A 249 0.47 -3.57 13.69
N CYS A 250 1.27 -4.03 12.75
CA CYS A 250 1.82 -3.21 11.68
C CYS A 250 1.34 -3.72 10.31
N CYS A 251 2.04 -4.62 9.66
CA CYS A 251 1.78 -5.01 8.28
C CYS A 251 1.06 -6.34 8.13
N GLY A 252 0.09 -6.42 7.21
CA GLY A 252 -0.60 -7.65 6.87
C GLY A 252 0.28 -8.58 6.06
N ILE A 253 0.67 -8.18 4.85
CA ILE A 253 1.53 -8.95 3.94
C ILE A 253 2.81 -8.17 3.66
N SER A 254 3.97 -8.85 3.67
CA SER A 254 5.26 -8.23 3.36
C SER A 254 5.99 -8.92 2.21
N PHE A 255 6.42 -8.11 1.25
CA PHE A 255 7.41 -8.44 0.22
C PHE A 255 8.66 -7.56 0.36
N GLY A 256 9.06 -7.34 1.60
CA GLY A 256 10.23 -6.55 1.93
C GLY A 256 11.55 -7.24 1.58
N ASN A 257 12.64 -6.53 1.82
CA ASN A 257 13.97 -7.04 1.56
C ASN A 257 14.47 -7.98 2.66
N TYR A 258 15.64 -8.56 2.42
CA TYR A 258 16.39 -9.33 3.41
C TYR A 258 17.14 -8.41 4.39
N SER A 259 17.58 -8.95 5.52
CA SER A 259 18.45 -8.23 6.45
C SER A 259 19.83 -8.02 5.81
N GLN A 260 20.28 -6.79 5.82
CA GLN A 260 21.58 -6.38 5.32
C GLN A 260 22.43 -5.86 6.48
N GLU A 261 23.76 -5.97 6.36
CA GLU A 261 24.68 -5.37 7.31
C GLU A 261 24.51 -3.85 7.35
N ASN A 262 24.48 -3.28 8.54
CA ASN A 262 24.28 -1.84 8.79
C ASN A 262 22.96 -1.29 8.20
N ASN A 263 21.97 -2.11 8.03
CA ASN A 263 20.64 -1.75 7.54
C ASN A 263 19.59 -2.21 8.57
N ASP A 264 19.70 -1.67 9.77
CA ASP A 264 18.79 -1.93 10.88
C ASP A 264 17.65 -0.89 10.94
N ASN A 265 16.76 -1.05 11.88
CA ASN A 265 15.55 -0.26 12.02
C ASN A 265 15.77 1.10 12.74
N TYR A 266 17.01 1.54 12.92
CA TYR A 266 17.32 2.63 13.84
C TYR A 266 18.33 3.65 13.26
N PHE A 267 18.22 4.02 12.00
CA PHE A 267 19.19 4.93 11.36
C PHE A 267 19.23 6.30 12.00
N PHE A 268 18.10 6.87 12.35
CA PHE A 268 18.06 8.18 13.02
C PHE A 268 18.79 8.21 14.37
N HIS A 269 18.89 7.06 15.03
CA HIS A 269 19.47 6.95 16.37
C HIS A 269 20.89 6.38 16.39
N LYS A 270 21.29 5.67 15.35
CA LYS A 270 22.54 4.91 15.35
C LYS A 270 23.52 5.27 14.25
N HIS A 271 23.05 5.86 13.16
CA HIS A 271 23.84 6.10 11.97
C HIS A 271 23.94 7.59 11.62
N VAL A 272 25.11 8.00 11.10
CA VAL A 272 25.34 9.38 10.61
C VAL A 272 24.65 9.60 9.27
N LYS A 273 24.55 8.57 8.44
CA LYS A 273 23.83 8.62 7.17
C LYS A 273 22.31 8.72 7.42
N SER A 274 21.64 9.53 6.62
CA SER A 274 20.17 9.62 6.68
C SER A 274 19.51 8.31 6.20
N PRO A 275 18.27 8.03 6.62
CA PRO A 275 17.52 6.87 6.14
C PRO A 275 17.44 6.79 4.60
N THR A 276 17.29 7.93 3.91
CA THR A 276 17.24 7.99 2.45
C THR A 276 18.60 7.67 1.80
N GLN A 277 19.73 8.00 2.43
CA GLN A 277 21.05 7.55 1.96
C GLN A 277 21.22 6.05 2.15
N MET A 278 20.80 5.54 3.31
CA MET A 278 20.87 4.10 3.61
C MET A 278 20.00 3.27 2.67
N GLU A 279 18.87 3.82 2.23
CA GLU A 279 18.02 3.17 1.23
C GLU A 279 18.75 2.97 -0.11
N ARG A 280 19.46 4.00 -0.60
CA ARG A 280 20.28 3.88 -1.82
C ARG A 280 21.43 2.90 -1.65
N ASP A 281 22.11 2.96 -0.50
CA ASP A 281 23.17 2.02 -0.18
C ASP A 281 22.64 0.57 -0.16
N ALA A 282 21.42 0.36 0.36
CA ALA A 282 20.76 -0.95 0.39
C ALA A 282 20.46 -1.48 -1.04
N VAL A 283 20.02 -0.61 -1.95
CA VAL A 283 19.80 -0.99 -3.36
C VAL A 283 21.12 -1.39 -4.03
N CYS A 284 22.17 -0.60 -3.87
CA CYS A 284 23.50 -0.93 -4.42
C CYS A 284 24.06 -2.21 -3.80
N ARG A 285 23.84 -2.43 -2.50
CA ARG A 285 24.22 -3.66 -1.83
C ARG A 285 23.46 -4.87 -2.37
N ALA A 286 22.15 -4.72 -2.60
CA ALA A 286 21.34 -5.79 -3.16
C ALA A 286 21.80 -6.19 -4.57
N GLN A 287 22.25 -5.22 -5.40
CA GLN A 287 22.88 -5.50 -6.70
C GLN A 287 24.11 -6.39 -6.53
N TYR A 288 24.99 -6.01 -5.61
CA TYR A 288 26.19 -6.78 -5.33
C TYR A 288 25.87 -8.19 -4.79
N ASP A 289 24.84 -8.34 -4.00
CA ASP A 289 24.37 -9.60 -3.40
C ASP A 289 23.50 -10.43 -4.38
N GLY A 290 23.34 -10.02 -5.64
CA GLY A 290 22.67 -10.79 -6.68
C GLY A 290 21.14 -10.57 -6.74
N TRP A 291 20.65 -9.37 -6.45
CA TRP A 291 19.26 -9.00 -6.69
C TRP A 291 18.97 -8.92 -8.19
N THR A 292 18.28 -9.93 -8.69
CA THR A 292 17.95 -10.06 -10.12
C THR A 292 16.50 -10.52 -10.31
N LYS A 293 15.99 -10.37 -11.54
CA LYS A 293 14.65 -10.84 -11.95
C LYS A 293 14.49 -12.36 -11.79
N GLU A 294 15.59 -13.12 -11.88
CA GLU A 294 15.59 -14.58 -11.78
C GLU A 294 15.53 -15.08 -10.34
N THR A 295 15.95 -14.25 -9.37
CA THR A 295 16.14 -14.67 -7.96
C THR A 295 15.05 -14.22 -7.04
N VAL A 296 14.43 -13.03 -7.26
CA VAL A 296 13.52 -12.39 -6.31
C VAL A 296 12.32 -11.77 -7.04
N GLY A 297 11.20 -11.66 -6.34
CA GLY A 297 10.00 -10.98 -6.84
C GLY A 297 9.05 -11.88 -7.65
N GLY A 298 8.21 -11.26 -8.47
CA GLY A 298 7.23 -11.99 -9.27
C GLY A 298 6.13 -12.64 -8.43
N HIS A 299 5.74 -11.99 -7.33
CA HIS A 299 4.69 -12.46 -6.45
C HIS A 299 3.30 -12.09 -6.98
N ILE A 300 2.30 -12.85 -6.59
CA ILE A 300 0.89 -12.58 -6.89
C ILE A 300 0.11 -12.53 -5.58
N VAL A 301 -0.60 -11.42 -5.33
CA VAL A 301 -1.64 -11.34 -4.29
C VAL A 301 -2.95 -11.07 -4.98
N ARG A 302 -3.90 -11.98 -4.83
CA ARG A 302 -5.18 -11.83 -5.54
C ARG A 302 -6.38 -12.35 -4.77
N ARG A 303 -7.51 -11.69 -4.97
CA ARG A 303 -8.80 -12.06 -4.37
C ARG A 303 -8.72 -12.22 -2.85
N CYS A 304 -7.86 -11.41 -2.23
CA CYS A 304 -7.72 -11.35 -0.79
C CYS A 304 -8.55 -10.22 -0.20
N HIS A 305 -9.09 -10.44 0.99
CA HIS A 305 -9.70 -9.43 1.84
C HIS A 305 -8.68 -9.05 2.92
N ILE A 306 -8.20 -7.80 2.90
CA ILE A 306 -7.11 -7.34 3.78
C ILE A 306 -7.58 -6.12 4.55
N HIS A 307 -7.61 -6.21 5.88
CA HIS A 307 -8.21 -5.13 6.67
C HIS A 307 -7.68 -5.05 8.11
N ASN A 308 -7.92 -3.91 8.77
CA ASN A 308 -7.57 -3.69 10.17
C ASN A 308 -6.12 -4.04 10.51
N CYS A 309 -5.18 -3.54 9.68
CA CYS A 309 -3.74 -3.53 9.95
C CYS A 309 -3.32 -2.09 10.22
N GLU A 310 -2.49 -1.84 11.25
CA GLU A 310 -2.26 -0.48 11.74
C GLU A 310 -1.11 0.26 11.05
N GLN A 311 -0.36 -0.39 10.17
CA GLN A 311 0.60 0.29 9.30
C GLN A 311 0.22 0.12 7.83
N THR A 312 0.26 -1.10 7.30
CA THR A 312 0.08 -1.34 5.86
C THR A 312 -0.67 -2.64 5.61
N GLY A 313 -1.58 -2.63 4.64
CA GLY A 313 -2.20 -3.87 4.17
C GLY A 313 -1.16 -4.76 3.49
N ILE A 314 -0.46 -4.22 2.49
CA ILE A 314 0.64 -4.90 1.77
C ILE A 314 1.84 -3.96 1.68
N VAL A 315 2.98 -4.36 2.25
CA VAL A 315 4.22 -3.61 2.18
C VAL A 315 5.24 -4.33 1.29
N GLY A 316 6.08 -3.57 0.60
CA GLY A 316 7.16 -4.15 -0.20
C GLY A 316 8.33 -3.19 -0.38
N ARG A 317 9.54 -3.79 -0.52
CA ARG A 317 10.75 -3.08 -0.89
C ARG A 317 11.71 -4.05 -1.56
N MET A 318 12.18 -3.74 -2.73
CA MET A 318 13.04 -4.59 -3.58
C MET A 318 12.53 -6.02 -3.80
N GLY A 319 12.07 -6.72 -2.77
CA GLY A 319 11.46 -8.06 -2.89
C GLY A 319 10.13 -8.07 -3.64
N CYS A 320 9.47 -6.93 -3.77
CA CYS A 320 8.16 -6.80 -4.44
C CYS A 320 8.25 -6.64 -5.97
N VAL A 321 9.43 -6.54 -6.56
CA VAL A 321 9.62 -6.33 -8.00
C VAL A 321 8.89 -7.38 -8.85
N PHE A 322 8.41 -7.00 -10.03
CA PHE A 322 7.74 -7.89 -11.00
C PHE A 322 6.45 -8.54 -10.49
N SER A 323 5.84 -8.01 -9.44
CA SER A 323 4.68 -8.60 -8.77
C SER A 323 3.36 -8.08 -9.33
N ILE A 324 2.29 -8.87 -9.12
CA ILE A 324 0.93 -8.51 -9.50
C ILE A 324 0.05 -8.50 -8.25
N ILE A 325 -0.56 -7.37 -7.96
CA ILE A 325 -1.50 -7.19 -6.86
C ILE A 325 -2.87 -6.90 -7.48
N GLU A 326 -3.77 -7.88 -7.46
CA GLU A 326 -5.00 -7.80 -8.25
C GLU A 326 -6.25 -8.35 -7.55
N ASP A 327 -7.40 -7.78 -7.89
CA ASP A 327 -8.72 -8.25 -7.43
C ASP A 327 -8.83 -8.32 -5.89
N ASN A 328 -8.08 -7.51 -5.14
CA ASN A 328 -8.12 -7.51 -3.68
C ASN A 328 -9.09 -6.44 -3.17
N HIS A 329 -9.72 -6.72 -2.02
CA HIS A 329 -10.45 -5.75 -1.23
C HIS A 329 -9.62 -5.36 -0.01
N ILE A 330 -9.20 -4.09 0.06
CA ILE A 330 -8.30 -3.58 1.11
C ILE A 330 -8.96 -2.39 1.79
N HIS A 331 -9.14 -2.46 3.12
CA HIS A 331 -9.79 -1.37 3.83
C HIS A 331 -9.44 -1.29 5.32
N HIS A 332 -9.79 -0.13 5.93
CA HIS A 332 -9.56 0.12 7.35
C HIS A 332 -8.11 -0.12 7.78
N ILE A 333 -7.17 0.44 6.98
CA ILE A 333 -5.74 0.43 7.34
C ILE A 333 -5.44 1.69 8.15
N ASN A 334 -4.86 1.51 9.32
CA ASN A 334 -4.60 2.53 10.32
C ASN A 334 -5.86 3.23 10.87
N ASN A 335 -6.98 2.53 10.91
CA ASN A 335 -8.24 3.10 11.40
C ASN A 335 -8.25 3.38 12.91
N MET A 336 -7.41 2.73 13.70
CA MET A 336 -7.26 3.05 15.13
C MET A 336 -6.50 4.36 15.37
N GLN A 337 -5.66 4.79 14.44
CA GLN A 337 -4.84 6.03 14.54
C GLN A 337 -3.91 6.06 15.77
N GLN A 338 -3.52 4.90 16.28
CA GLN A 338 -2.57 4.79 17.40
C GLN A 338 -1.12 4.77 16.90
N LEU A 339 -0.87 4.25 15.70
CA LEU A 339 0.41 4.37 15.04
C LEU A 339 0.40 5.60 14.12
N GLY A 340 1.50 6.33 14.09
CA GLY A 340 1.69 7.49 13.24
C GLY A 340 3.08 7.53 12.63
N GLY A 341 3.18 7.99 11.40
CA GLY A 341 4.46 8.05 10.70
C GLY A 341 4.27 8.11 9.20
N ALA A 342 5.37 8.07 8.47
CA ALA A 342 5.35 7.70 7.06
C ALA A 342 5.08 6.20 6.94
N GLU A 343 5.12 5.61 5.78
CA GLU A 343 4.96 4.15 5.61
C GLU A 343 3.55 3.58 5.91
N ILE A 344 2.50 4.40 5.89
CA ILE A 344 1.12 3.97 6.17
C ILE A 344 0.27 4.07 4.90
N ALA A 345 -0.21 2.93 4.38
CA ALA A 345 -1.07 2.87 3.21
C ALA A 345 -1.81 1.52 3.10
N GLY A 346 -2.85 1.45 2.25
CA GLY A 346 -3.42 0.17 1.84
C GLY A 346 -2.36 -0.72 1.20
N ILE A 347 -1.62 -0.16 0.24
CA ILE A 347 -0.44 -0.79 -0.40
C ILE A 347 0.69 0.23 -0.40
N LYS A 348 1.88 -0.16 0.08
CA LYS A 348 3.08 0.68 0.09
C LYS A 348 4.28 -0.07 -0.46
N PHE A 349 4.79 0.33 -1.62
CA PHE A 349 5.94 -0.30 -2.26
C PHE A 349 7.06 0.70 -2.55
N HIS A 350 8.28 0.33 -2.14
CA HIS A 350 9.53 0.90 -2.63
C HIS A 350 10.12 0.00 -3.70
N ALA A 351 10.79 0.59 -4.68
CA ALA A 351 11.33 -0.13 -5.84
C ALA A 351 10.27 -1.01 -6.53
N ALA A 352 9.13 -0.40 -6.84
CA ALA A 352 8.05 -1.05 -7.58
C ALA A 352 8.44 -1.17 -9.07
N ILE A 353 9.43 -2.02 -9.38
CA ILE A 353 9.89 -2.24 -10.76
C ILE A 353 8.98 -3.28 -11.42
N ASP A 354 8.35 -2.92 -12.56
CA ASP A 354 7.41 -3.78 -13.30
C ASP A 354 6.28 -4.36 -12.43
N VAL A 355 5.81 -3.61 -11.45
CA VAL A 355 4.70 -4.04 -10.60
C VAL A 355 3.38 -3.60 -11.21
N ILE A 356 2.40 -4.51 -11.19
CA ILE A 356 1.04 -4.24 -11.66
C ILE A 356 0.07 -4.24 -10.46
N PHE A 357 -0.57 -3.10 -10.23
CA PHE A 357 -1.70 -2.98 -9.30
C PHE A 357 -2.98 -2.86 -10.14
N ARG A 358 -3.81 -3.89 -10.15
CA ARG A 358 -5.00 -3.87 -11.00
C ARG A 358 -6.25 -4.43 -10.34
N ARG A 359 -7.40 -3.81 -10.65
CA ARG A 359 -8.72 -4.26 -10.18
C ARG A 359 -8.77 -4.48 -8.68
N ASN A 360 -8.11 -3.61 -7.90
CA ASN A 360 -8.25 -3.61 -6.46
C ASN A 360 -9.32 -2.61 -6.04
N HIS A 361 -10.07 -2.95 -5.00
CA HIS A 361 -10.97 -2.05 -4.29
C HIS A 361 -10.30 -1.62 -2.99
N ILE A 362 -10.00 -0.33 -2.85
CA ILE A 362 -9.26 0.19 -1.70
C ILE A 362 -10.00 1.39 -1.12
N HIS A 363 -10.38 1.30 0.15
CA HIS A 363 -11.11 2.38 0.82
C HIS A 363 -10.86 2.42 2.32
N HIS A 364 -11.20 3.57 2.94
CA HIS A 364 -11.00 3.78 4.37
C HIS A 364 -9.57 3.42 4.83
N CYS A 365 -8.59 3.72 3.97
CA CYS A 365 -7.18 3.71 4.28
C CYS A 365 -6.70 5.15 4.43
N TRP A 366 -5.62 5.38 5.16
CA TRP A 366 -5.04 6.72 5.18
C TRP A 366 -4.56 7.12 3.78
N MET A 367 -3.79 6.23 3.13
CA MET A 367 -3.47 6.30 1.70
C MET A 367 -3.90 5.00 1.02
N GLY A 368 -4.35 5.08 -0.21
CA GLY A 368 -4.72 3.90 -0.99
C GLY A 368 -3.49 3.13 -1.48
N ILE A 369 -2.86 3.59 -2.55
CA ILE A 369 -1.64 3.01 -3.11
C ILE A 369 -0.52 4.06 -3.07
N TRP A 370 0.60 3.68 -2.49
CA TRP A 370 1.80 4.50 -2.44
C TRP A 370 2.98 3.78 -3.13
N CYS A 371 3.35 4.27 -4.31
CA CYS A 371 4.57 3.88 -5.01
C CYS A 371 5.66 4.87 -4.61
N ASP A 372 6.51 4.46 -3.70
CA ASP A 372 7.61 5.24 -3.18
C ASP A 372 8.91 4.85 -3.87
N TRP A 373 9.91 5.66 -3.79
CA TRP A 373 11.24 5.55 -4.37
C TRP A 373 11.43 4.43 -5.40
N GLN A 374 11.88 4.78 -6.61
CA GLN A 374 12.26 3.84 -7.68
C GLN A 374 11.08 3.08 -8.31
N ALA A 375 9.87 3.63 -8.31
CA ALA A 375 8.81 3.09 -9.15
C ALA A 375 9.19 3.27 -10.62
N GLN A 376 9.29 2.16 -11.38
CA GLN A 376 9.69 2.13 -12.79
C GLN A 376 9.05 0.94 -13.51
N GLY A 377 8.51 1.15 -14.70
CA GLY A 377 7.69 0.12 -15.38
C GLY A 377 6.40 -0.22 -14.63
N THR A 378 6.05 0.58 -13.63
CA THR A 378 4.91 0.36 -12.74
C THR A 378 3.60 0.69 -13.42
N ARG A 379 2.58 -0.16 -13.27
CA ARG A 379 1.24 0.09 -13.80
C ARG A 379 0.17 0.00 -12.72
N ILE A 380 -0.64 1.06 -12.59
CA ILE A 380 -1.80 1.14 -11.70
C ILE A 380 -3.04 1.23 -12.60
N THR A 381 -3.83 0.15 -12.72
CA THR A 381 -4.89 0.08 -13.72
C THR A 381 -6.17 -0.54 -13.20
N GLN A 382 -7.32 0.00 -13.64
CA GLN A 382 -8.65 -0.56 -13.34
C GLN A 382 -8.95 -0.68 -11.83
N ASN A 383 -8.30 0.12 -10.98
CA ASN A 383 -8.57 0.12 -9.54
C ASN A 383 -9.74 1.05 -9.22
N PHE A 384 -10.43 0.71 -8.13
CA PHE A 384 -11.51 1.49 -7.56
C PHE A 384 -11.11 1.95 -6.16
N LEU A 385 -10.90 3.26 -6.00
CA LEU A 385 -10.46 3.88 -4.76
C LEU A 385 -11.44 4.97 -4.33
N HIS A 386 -11.81 4.94 -3.04
CA HIS A 386 -12.71 5.94 -2.46
C HIS A 386 -12.52 6.01 -0.94
N ASP A 387 -12.97 7.10 -0.33
CA ASP A 387 -12.93 7.30 1.12
C ASP A 387 -11.55 7.04 1.77
N ASN A 388 -10.45 7.17 0.98
CA ASN A 388 -9.09 7.15 1.49
C ASN A 388 -8.75 8.54 2.04
N CYS A 389 -9.40 8.87 3.13
CA CYS A 389 -9.30 10.16 3.79
C CYS A 389 -9.75 10.05 5.25
N PHE A 390 -9.38 11.03 6.06
CA PHE A 390 -9.90 11.11 7.42
C PHE A 390 -11.42 11.32 7.40
N PRO A 391 -12.16 10.62 8.28
CA PRO A 391 -13.58 10.87 8.48
C PRO A 391 -13.87 12.35 8.78
N GLU A 392 -15.01 12.86 8.31
CA GLU A 392 -15.40 14.28 8.46
C GLU A 392 -15.42 14.78 9.91
N PHE A 393 -15.72 13.91 10.88
CA PHE A 393 -15.75 14.27 12.29
C PHE A 393 -14.35 14.45 12.92
N ILE A 394 -13.28 14.01 12.23
CA ILE A 394 -11.91 14.19 12.71
C ILE A 394 -11.36 15.50 12.18
N LYS A 395 -10.99 16.39 13.11
CA LYS A 395 -10.25 17.61 12.76
C LYS A 395 -8.84 17.23 12.41
N ALA A 396 -8.56 17.07 11.14
CA ALA A 396 -7.21 16.83 10.68
C ALA A 396 -6.37 18.09 10.78
N GLY A 397 -5.12 17.90 11.18
CA GLY A 397 -4.12 18.96 11.18
C GLY A 397 -3.67 19.35 9.76
N PRO A 398 -2.79 20.34 9.64
CA PRO A 398 -2.29 20.84 8.35
C PRO A 398 -1.45 19.84 7.57
N ASP A 399 -0.94 18.80 8.20
CA ASP A 399 -0.04 17.81 7.61
C ASP A 399 -0.78 16.55 7.16
N ARG A 400 -1.94 16.71 6.53
CA ARG A 400 -2.70 15.58 5.97
C ARG A 400 -2.02 15.00 4.75
N PHE A 401 -1.83 13.69 4.77
CA PHE A 401 -1.28 12.90 3.67
C PHE A 401 -2.28 11.86 3.15
N ASP A 402 -3.57 12.13 3.34
CA ASP A 402 -4.66 11.25 2.92
C ASP A 402 -4.95 11.42 1.42
N GLN A 403 -4.83 10.35 0.64
CA GLN A 403 -5.13 10.33 -0.80
C GLN A 403 -5.33 8.92 -1.35
N ASP A 404 -5.91 8.84 -2.58
CA ASP A 404 -6.04 7.57 -3.28
C ASP A 404 -4.69 7.03 -3.76
N LEU A 405 -3.90 7.87 -4.45
CA LEU A 405 -2.61 7.49 -5.00
C LEU A 405 -1.52 8.47 -4.60
N PHE A 406 -0.36 7.94 -4.27
CA PHE A 406 0.87 8.71 -4.10
C PHE A 406 2.01 8.07 -4.89
N VAL A 407 2.66 8.85 -5.76
CA VAL A 407 3.86 8.46 -6.48
C VAL A 407 4.99 9.38 -6.09
N GLU A 408 6.08 8.82 -5.55
CA GLU A 408 7.16 9.57 -4.93
C GLU A 408 8.53 9.09 -5.40
N VAL A 409 9.42 10.05 -5.67
CA VAL A 409 10.86 9.90 -5.97
C VAL A 409 11.18 8.73 -6.90
N GLY A 410 10.67 8.82 -8.12
CA GLY A 410 10.96 7.89 -9.22
C GLY A 410 11.26 8.67 -10.50
N HIS A 411 11.82 7.98 -11.47
CA HIS A 411 12.09 8.53 -12.79
C HIS A 411 11.08 8.07 -13.87
N GLY A 412 10.08 7.27 -13.44
CA GLY A 412 9.14 6.65 -14.36
C GLY A 412 9.77 5.47 -15.16
N PRO A 413 9.03 4.91 -16.09
CA PRO A 413 7.65 5.19 -16.36
C PRO A 413 6.72 4.69 -15.24
N THR A 414 5.75 5.51 -14.81
CA THR A 414 4.65 5.08 -13.95
C THR A 414 3.34 5.33 -14.69
N LEU A 415 2.64 4.26 -15.04
CA LEU A 415 1.42 4.30 -15.83
C LEU A 415 0.19 4.14 -14.94
N ILE A 416 -0.75 5.09 -15.01
CA ILE A 416 -1.99 5.12 -14.24
C ILE A 416 -3.15 5.16 -15.24
N ASP A 417 -3.88 4.05 -15.42
CA ASP A 417 -4.91 4.01 -16.46
C ASP A 417 -6.21 3.35 -16.03
N ASN A 418 -7.32 3.83 -16.58
CA ASN A 418 -8.66 3.28 -16.35
C ASN A 418 -9.06 3.15 -14.86
N ASN A 419 -8.53 3.98 -13.96
CA ASN A 419 -8.91 3.94 -12.54
C ASN A 419 -10.12 4.85 -12.26
N ILE A 420 -10.81 4.54 -11.17
CA ILE A 420 -11.89 5.33 -10.57
C ILE A 420 -11.38 5.84 -9.22
N LEU A 421 -11.09 7.15 -9.11
CA LEU A 421 -10.51 7.80 -7.96
C LEU A 421 -11.51 8.82 -7.40
N LEU A 422 -12.14 8.48 -6.28
CA LEU A 422 -13.26 9.26 -5.73
C LEU A 422 -12.95 10.00 -4.41
N SER A 423 -11.81 9.75 -3.78
CA SER A 423 -11.44 10.45 -2.53
C SER A 423 -11.22 11.94 -2.75
N PRO A 424 -11.37 12.80 -1.73
CA PRO A 424 -11.18 14.25 -1.83
C PRO A 424 -9.81 14.67 -2.37
N CYS A 425 -8.77 13.89 -2.11
CA CYS A 425 -7.46 13.99 -2.74
C CYS A 425 -7.21 12.70 -3.53
N SER A 426 -7.10 12.80 -4.85
CA SER A 426 -6.96 11.64 -5.72
C SER A 426 -5.50 11.25 -5.95
N LEU A 427 -4.62 12.23 -6.18
CA LEU A 427 -3.24 11.94 -6.57
C LEU A 427 -2.27 12.98 -6.00
N ARG A 428 -1.22 12.48 -5.38
CA ARG A 428 -0.02 13.25 -5.03
C ARG A 428 1.13 12.81 -5.91
N ILE A 429 1.83 13.77 -6.51
CA ILE A 429 2.99 13.54 -7.36
C ILE A 429 4.20 14.26 -6.77
N ALA A 430 5.22 13.49 -6.36
CA ALA A 430 6.54 14.00 -5.94
C ALA A 430 7.63 13.24 -6.73
N THR A 431 7.45 13.18 -8.05
CA THR A 431 8.23 12.36 -8.97
C THR A 431 8.24 12.98 -10.35
N GLN A 432 8.74 12.25 -11.35
CA GLN A 432 8.65 12.55 -12.78
C GLN A 432 8.29 11.29 -13.56
N GLY A 433 7.89 11.44 -14.83
CA GLY A 433 7.61 10.29 -15.70
C GLY A 433 6.30 9.56 -15.36
N VAL A 434 5.24 10.31 -14.99
CA VAL A 434 3.89 9.76 -14.77
C VAL A 434 3.04 9.90 -16.01
N ALA A 435 2.36 8.84 -16.42
CA ALA A 435 1.34 8.88 -17.47
C ALA A 435 -0.03 8.50 -16.92
N MET A 436 -1.02 9.38 -17.09
CA MET A 436 -2.42 9.14 -16.74
C MET A 436 -3.28 9.05 -18.00
N VAL A 437 -3.96 7.90 -18.18
CA VAL A 437 -4.76 7.64 -19.40
C VAL A 437 -6.12 7.09 -19.02
N HIS A 438 -7.21 7.74 -19.48
CA HIS A 438 -8.57 7.26 -19.30
C HIS A 438 -9.04 7.07 -17.84
N ASN A 439 -8.58 7.89 -16.88
CA ASN A 439 -9.07 7.81 -15.50
C ASN A 439 -10.29 8.71 -15.26
N LEU A 440 -11.08 8.36 -14.24
CA LEU A 440 -12.07 9.24 -13.62
C LEU A 440 -11.48 9.74 -12.30
N VAL A 441 -11.31 11.05 -12.18
CA VAL A 441 -10.63 11.72 -11.06
C VAL A 441 -11.57 12.74 -10.44
N CYS A 442 -12.01 12.49 -9.21
CA CYS A 442 -12.95 13.34 -8.48
C CYS A 442 -12.34 14.18 -7.37
N GLY A 443 -11.07 13.96 -7.04
CA GLY A 443 -10.32 14.68 -6.03
C GLY A 443 -9.15 15.48 -6.59
N SER A 444 -8.50 16.24 -5.72
CA SER A 444 -7.42 17.12 -6.09
C SER A 444 -6.18 16.40 -6.60
N PHE A 445 -5.42 17.11 -7.43
CA PHE A 445 -4.02 16.85 -7.63
C PHE A 445 -3.18 17.67 -6.68
N VAL A 446 -2.20 17.02 -6.06
CA VAL A 446 -1.20 17.66 -5.22
C VAL A 446 0.17 17.40 -5.82
N MET A 447 0.82 18.47 -6.27
CA MET A 447 2.23 18.45 -6.62
C MET A 447 3.05 18.87 -5.42
N VAL A 448 3.94 17.98 -4.98
CA VAL A 448 4.93 18.30 -3.95
C VAL A 448 6.25 18.56 -4.65
N GLY A 449 6.85 19.72 -4.44
CA GLY A 449 8.19 20.01 -4.92
C GLY A 449 9.13 18.89 -4.48
N GLY A 450 9.78 18.27 -5.45
CA GLY A 450 10.73 17.18 -5.24
C GLY A 450 12.05 17.54 -5.88
N GLY A 451 13.08 16.77 -5.60
CA GLY A 451 14.37 16.99 -6.21
C GLY A 451 14.95 18.36 -5.91
N VAL A 452 15.19 19.15 -6.93
CA VAL A 452 15.85 20.45 -6.81
C VAL A 452 15.00 21.53 -6.14
N ASP A 453 13.70 21.37 -6.11
CA ASP A 453 12.76 22.40 -5.62
C ASP A 453 12.34 22.19 -4.16
N SER A 454 12.71 21.08 -3.55
CA SER A 454 12.39 20.84 -2.15
C SER A 454 13.22 21.73 -1.22
N ILE A 455 12.55 22.46 -0.34
CA ILE A 455 13.19 23.31 0.66
C ILE A 455 12.76 22.84 2.04
N VAL A 456 13.70 22.30 2.80
CA VAL A 456 13.50 21.87 4.19
C VAL A 456 14.33 22.76 5.11
N ASN A 457 13.69 23.37 6.11
CA ASN A 457 14.35 24.29 7.06
C ASN A 457 15.17 25.41 6.40
N GLY A 458 14.68 25.95 5.27
CA GLY A 458 15.34 27.01 4.52
C GLY A 458 16.54 26.54 3.67
N GLN A 459 16.82 25.25 3.64
CA GLN A 459 17.87 24.66 2.80
C GLN A 459 17.23 23.87 1.66
N ARG A 460 17.82 23.94 0.48
CA ARG A 460 17.43 23.12 -0.66
C ARG A 460 17.88 21.68 -0.42
N GLU A 461 16.93 20.76 -0.43
CA GLU A 461 17.17 19.32 -0.22
C GLU A 461 16.97 18.58 -1.54
N PRO A 462 18.06 18.23 -2.26
CA PRO A 462 17.93 17.48 -3.50
C PRO A 462 17.48 16.05 -3.21
N ARG A 463 16.42 15.64 -3.88
CA ARG A 463 15.93 14.27 -3.85
C ARG A 463 16.41 13.55 -5.11
N TYR A 464 17.24 12.55 -4.95
CA TYR A 464 17.80 11.77 -6.05
C TYR A 464 17.65 10.28 -5.74
N THR A 465 17.45 9.49 -6.78
CA THR A 465 17.25 8.05 -6.66
C THR A 465 17.92 7.31 -7.82
N PRO A 466 18.21 6.02 -7.67
CA PRO A 466 18.60 5.23 -8.81
C PRO A 466 17.45 5.05 -9.79
N TYR A 467 17.78 4.87 -11.07
CA TYR A 467 16.91 4.33 -12.08
C TYR A 467 17.57 3.08 -12.71
N HIS A 468 16.77 2.23 -13.29
CA HIS A 468 17.13 0.86 -13.63
C HIS A 468 17.14 0.64 -15.15
N ILE A 469 17.85 -0.39 -15.58
CA ILE A 469 17.70 -0.89 -16.95
C ILE A 469 16.25 -1.38 -17.12
N ALA A 470 15.62 -1.05 -18.24
CA ALA A 470 14.24 -1.41 -18.53
C ALA A 470 13.94 -2.89 -18.23
N HIS A 471 12.86 -3.14 -17.47
CA HIS A 471 12.39 -4.47 -17.06
C HIS A 471 13.40 -5.31 -16.26
N ARG A 472 14.35 -4.65 -15.57
CA ARG A 472 15.40 -5.30 -14.78
C ARG A 472 15.63 -4.58 -13.47
N THR A 473 16.33 -5.24 -12.55
CA THR A 473 16.72 -4.67 -11.26
C THR A 473 18.03 -3.91 -11.30
N GLU A 474 18.85 -4.10 -12.34
CA GLU A 474 20.16 -3.50 -12.42
C GLU A 474 20.08 -1.97 -12.53
N VAL A 475 20.80 -1.30 -11.67
CA VAL A 475 20.90 0.16 -11.65
C VAL A 475 21.61 0.64 -12.90
N LEU A 476 20.94 1.52 -13.67
CA LEU A 476 21.52 2.17 -14.85
C LEU A 476 22.22 3.47 -14.46
N GLY A 477 21.65 4.22 -13.52
CA GLY A 477 22.22 5.47 -13.06
C GLY A 477 21.51 6.05 -11.84
N PHE A 478 21.94 7.25 -11.46
CA PHE A 478 21.36 8.06 -10.38
C PHE A 478 21.14 9.46 -10.88
N MET A 479 19.97 10.01 -10.63
CA MET A 479 19.68 11.40 -11.00
C MET A 479 18.78 12.07 -9.96
N THR A 480 18.86 13.38 -9.92
CA THR A 480 17.94 14.24 -9.16
C THR A 480 16.58 14.28 -9.86
N ILE A 481 15.52 14.23 -9.09
CA ILE A 481 14.15 14.39 -9.59
C ILE A 481 13.98 15.87 -10.02
N LEU A 482 13.66 16.07 -11.29
CA LEU A 482 13.47 17.41 -11.89
C LEU A 482 11.99 17.81 -11.98
N HIS A 483 11.08 16.86 -11.78
CA HIS A 483 9.65 17.01 -12.06
C HIS A 483 9.31 17.23 -13.54
N GLY A 484 8.06 16.97 -13.90
CA GLY A 484 7.61 16.94 -15.28
C GLY A 484 7.84 15.57 -15.91
N ASP A 485 8.04 15.54 -17.21
CA ASP A 485 7.99 14.30 -18.02
C ASP A 485 6.64 13.59 -17.84
N ASP A 486 5.58 14.37 -17.55
CA ASP A 486 4.27 13.86 -17.22
C ASP A 486 3.31 13.93 -18.41
N ARG A 487 2.42 12.94 -18.51
CA ARG A 487 1.46 12.77 -19.60
C ARG A 487 0.05 12.60 -19.07
N PHE A 488 -0.89 13.41 -19.55
CA PHE A 488 -2.31 13.33 -19.15
C PHE A 488 -3.19 13.27 -20.39
N TYR A 489 -3.69 12.08 -20.70
CA TYR A 489 -4.48 11.83 -21.89
C TYR A 489 -5.86 11.25 -21.55
N ASN A 490 -6.90 11.82 -22.14
CA ASN A 490 -8.24 11.24 -22.12
C ASN A 490 -8.82 10.99 -20.72
N ASN A 491 -8.45 11.77 -19.71
CA ASN A 491 -8.99 11.66 -18.36
C ASN A 491 -10.25 12.52 -18.21
N ILE A 492 -11.06 12.21 -17.20
CA ILE A 492 -12.16 13.03 -16.73
C ILE A 492 -11.81 13.57 -15.34
N PHE A 493 -11.83 14.89 -15.21
CA PHE A 493 -11.57 15.60 -13.96
C PHE A 493 -12.83 16.30 -13.47
N ILE A 494 -13.26 16.03 -12.24
CA ILE A 494 -14.47 16.59 -11.66
C ILE A 494 -14.17 17.14 -10.27
N GLN A 495 -14.44 18.40 -10.04
CA GLN A 495 -14.49 18.94 -8.69
C GLN A 495 -15.78 18.44 -8.00
N ASN A 496 -15.81 17.18 -7.57
CA ASN A 496 -16.98 16.53 -7.01
C ASN A 496 -17.14 16.81 -5.51
N THR A 497 -16.04 16.88 -4.79
CA THR A 497 -16.00 17.11 -3.35
C THR A 497 -15.61 18.55 -3.03
N LYS A 498 -16.35 19.18 -2.12
CA LYS A 498 -15.91 20.46 -1.57
C LYS A 498 -14.77 20.21 -0.59
N ILE A 499 -13.63 20.80 -0.88
CA ILE A 499 -12.51 20.78 0.05
C ILE A 499 -12.90 21.59 1.30
N PRO A 500 -12.83 21.01 2.50
CA PRO A 500 -13.17 21.73 3.73
C PRO A 500 -12.34 23.00 3.85
N LYS A 501 -12.95 24.12 4.22
CA LYS A 501 -12.24 25.40 4.42
C LYS A 501 -11.11 25.29 5.45
N ASP A 502 -11.23 24.38 6.40
CA ASP A 502 -10.23 24.13 7.44
C ASP A 502 -9.05 23.27 6.94
N TYR A 503 -9.16 22.64 5.76
CA TYR A 503 -8.08 21.88 5.13
C TYR A 503 -6.85 22.75 4.82
N LEU A 504 -7.09 24.02 4.49
CA LEU A 504 -6.03 25.02 4.22
C LEU A 504 -5.53 25.72 5.47
N LYS A 505 -6.16 25.50 6.64
CA LYS A 505 -5.84 26.23 7.86
C LYS A 505 -4.54 25.71 8.47
N GLY A 506 -3.49 26.51 8.41
CA GLY A 506 -2.15 26.17 8.88
C GLY A 506 -1.23 25.61 7.79
N TRP A 507 -1.73 25.51 6.56
CA TRP A 507 -0.92 25.11 5.41
C TRP A 507 0.07 26.22 5.04
N ASP A 508 1.35 25.91 4.94
CA ASP A 508 2.38 26.82 4.43
C ASP A 508 2.68 26.52 2.97
N PRO A 509 2.19 27.34 2.02
CA PRO A 509 2.42 27.11 0.59
C PRO A 509 3.92 27.23 0.19
N LYS A 510 4.77 27.76 1.08
CA LYS A 510 6.21 27.79 0.84
C LYS A 510 6.90 26.49 1.21
N ARG A 511 6.31 25.70 2.09
CA ARG A 511 6.84 24.39 2.50
C ARG A 511 6.42 23.27 1.55
N GLN A 512 5.18 23.30 1.13
CA GLN A 512 4.62 22.36 0.17
C GLN A 512 3.59 23.10 -0.67
N PRO A 513 3.94 23.58 -1.86
CA PRO A 513 2.94 24.16 -2.75
C PRO A 513 1.95 23.06 -3.12
N THR A 514 0.78 23.11 -2.51
CA THR A 514 -0.32 22.21 -2.83
C THR A 514 -1.45 22.99 -3.45
N ASN A 515 -1.91 22.48 -4.56
CA ASN A 515 -3.15 22.91 -5.14
C ASN A 515 -4.21 21.88 -4.74
N LEU A 516 -5.23 22.32 -4.02
CA LEU A 516 -6.36 21.48 -3.63
C LEU A 516 -7.47 21.50 -4.69
N GLU A 517 -7.25 22.16 -5.80
CA GLU A 517 -8.14 22.16 -6.93
C GLU A 517 -7.90 20.95 -7.82
N VAL A 518 -8.95 20.47 -8.44
CA VAL A 518 -8.89 19.34 -9.36
C VAL A 518 -8.46 19.81 -10.75
N GLY A 519 -7.60 19.08 -11.41
CA GLY A 519 -7.27 19.28 -12.81
C GLY A 519 -5.78 19.47 -13.09
N THR A 520 -5.46 19.69 -14.35
CA THR A 520 -4.07 19.73 -14.85
C THR A 520 -3.45 21.13 -14.88
N HIS A 521 -4.18 22.17 -14.47
CA HIS A 521 -3.66 23.53 -14.38
C HIS A 521 -2.47 23.69 -13.39
N VAL A 522 -2.26 22.71 -12.50
CA VAL A 522 -1.11 22.68 -11.61
C VAL A 522 0.22 22.60 -12.37
N TRP A 523 0.20 22.19 -13.63
CA TRP A 523 1.36 22.16 -14.53
C TRP A 523 1.54 23.43 -15.38
N ASP A 524 0.77 24.49 -15.15
CA ASP A 524 0.79 25.70 -16.00
C ASP A 524 2.17 26.34 -16.15
N GLU A 525 3.05 26.18 -15.19
CA GLU A 525 4.41 26.72 -15.24
C GLU A 525 5.45 25.74 -15.83
N TYR A 526 5.01 24.56 -16.25
CA TYR A 526 5.91 23.57 -16.87
C TYR A 526 6.05 23.83 -18.37
N PRO A 527 7.25 23.61 -18.95
CA PRO A 527 7.48 23.87 -20.36
C PRO A 527 6.73 22.87 -21.27
N LEU A 528 6.39 23.33 -22.47
CA LEU A 528 6.11 22.44 -23.59
C LEU A 528 7.41 21.86 -24.12
N TYR A 529 7.35 20.71 -24.81
CA TYR A 529 8.54 20.07 -25.37
C TYR A 529 9.31 20.98 -26.33
N GLU A 530 8.59 21.73 -27.18
CA GLU A 530 9.18 22.64 -28.15
C GLU A 530 10.00 23.75 -27.48
N ASP A 531 9.48 24.34 -26.40
CA ASP A 531 10.18 25.38 -25.64
C ASP A 531 11.35 24.83 -24.85
N TRP A 532 11.20 23.61 -24.29
CA TRP A 532 12.23 22.94 -23.51
C TRP A 532 13.45 22.56 -24.37
N ILE A 533 13.22 21.97 -25.57
CA ILE A 533 14.29 21.49 -26.43
C ILE A 533 15.16 22.64 -26.98
N GLU A 534 14.59 23.84 -27.11
CA GLU A 534 15.34 25.04 -27.53
C GLU A 534 16.39 25.47 -26.52
N LEU A 535 16.27 25.07 -25.26
CA LEU A 535 17.26 25.38 -24.21
C LEU A 535 18.62 24.74 -24.49
N PHE A 536 18.68 23.66 -25.25
CA PHE A 536 19.88 22.83 -25.39
C PHE A 536 20.77 23.17 -26.60
N ASP A 537 20.41 24.16 -27.41
CA ASP A 537 21.20 24.61 -28.55
C ASP A 537 21.68 23.45 -29.45
N ILE A 538 20.82 22.44 -29.67
CA ILE A 538 21.14 21.23 -30.43
C ILE A 538 21.62 21.58 -31.81
N GLY A 539 22.79 21.00 -32.21
CA GLY A 539 23.41 21.22 -33.52
C GLY A 539 24.25 22.50 -33.62
N LYS A 540 24.27 23.37 -32.61
CA LYS A 540 25.14 24.55 -32.59
C LYS A 540 26.58 24.17 -32.30
N ARG A 541 27.51 24.65 -33.13
CA ARG A 541 28.96 24.40 -32.94
C ARG A 541 29.50 25.00 -31.65
N ARG A 542 28.92 26.11 -31.17
CA ARG A 542 29.26 26.80 -29.92
C ARG A 542 28.01 27.11 -29.16
N PRO A 543 27.50 26.13 -28.36
CA PRO A 543 26.32 26.34 -27.54
C PRO A 543 26.60 27.34 -26.41
N ASP A 544 25.56 27.99 -25.91
CA ASP A 544 25.62 28.80 -24.70
C ASP A 544 25.66 27.89 -23.47
N MET A 545 26.83 27.78 -22.86
CA MET A 545 27.04 26.89 -21.69
C MET A 545 26.24 27.33 -20.46
N GLY A 546 25.96 28.62 -20.31
CA GLY A 546 25.12 29.12 -19.22
C GLY A 546 23.65 28.69 -19.39
N LYS A 547 23.15 28.81 -20.63
CA LYS A 547 21.80 28.33 -21.00
C LYS A 547 21.65 26.83 -20.81
N LEU A 548 22.64 26.06 -21.28
CA LEU A 548 22.67 24.61 -21.09
C LEU A 548 22.65 24.22 -19.60
N ALA A 549 23.51 24.82 -18.79
CA ALA A 549 23.57 24.54 -17.36
C ALA A 549 22.22 24.78 -16.67
N THR A 550 21.51 25.84 -17.04
CA THR A 550 20.16 26.13 -16.54
C THR A 550 19.14 25.10 -17.05
N GLY A 551 19.19 24.75 -18.34
CA GLY A 551 18.28 23.81 -18.97
C GLY A 551 18.35 22.39 -18.36
N HIS A 552 19.54 21.92 -18.03
CA HIS A 552 19.74 20.57 -17.46
C HIS A 552 19.16 20.39 -16.06
N PHE A 553 18.85 21.47 -15.34
CA PHE A 553 18.27 21.41 -13.98
C PHE A 553 16.90 22.09 -13.87
N GLY A 554 16.29 22.42 -15.02
CA GLY A 554 14.92 22.90 -15.11
C GLY A 554 13.91 21.76 -15.10
N HIS A 555 12.62 22.11 -14.94
CA HIS A 555 11.54 21.14 -15.08
C HIS A 555 11.52 20.52 -16.48
N LEU A 556 11.20 19.24 -16.53
CA LEU A 556 10.97 18.50 -17.76
C LEU A 556 9.62 18.89 -18.38
N PRO A 557 9.44 18.70 -19.70
CA PRO A 557 8.20 19.08 -20.37
C PRO A 557 7.01 18.18 -19.97
N VAL A 558 5.79 18.66 -20.27
CA VAL A 558 4.55 17.91 -20.04
C VAL A 558 3.72 17.82 -21.32
N TRP A 559 2.94 16.73 -21.45
CA TRP A 559 2.05 16.46 -22.57
C TRP A 559 0.63 16.23 -22.05
N ILE A 560 -0.28 17.14 -22.35
CA ILE A 560 -1.63 17.16 -21.78
C ILE A 560 -2.65 17.38 -22.90
N HIS A 561 -3.46 16.35 -23.20
CA HIS A 561 -4.42 16.35 -24.32
C HIS A 561 -5.65 15.48 -24.05
N GLY A 562 -6.78 15.85 -24.63
CA GLY A 562 -7.98 15.03 -24.69
C GLY A 562 -8.73 14.88 -23.37
N ASN A 563 -8.46 15.72 -22.39
CA ASN A 563 -9.10 15.62 -21.09
C ASN A 563 -10.41 16.40 -21.02
N ALA A 564 -11.31 16.00 -20.13
CA ALA A 564 -12.58 16.66 -19.86
C ALA A 564 -12.66 17.17 -18.41
N TYR A 565 -13.13 18.39 -18.22
CA TYR A 565 -13.12 19.12 -16.95
C TYR A 565 -14.52 19.62 -16.58
N PHE A 566 -14.96 19.31 -15.35
CA PHE A 566 -16.30 19.65 -14.85
C PHE A 566 -16.26 20.28 -13.46
N ASN A 567 -17.32 21.02 -13.13
CA ASN A 567 -17.57 21.65 -11.82
C ASN A 567 -16.45 22.60 -11.35
N GLY A 568 -15.66 23.15 -12.25
CA GLY A 568 -14.57 24.05 -11.92
C GLY A 568 -13.18 23.40 -11.89
N ALA A 569 -13.08 22.14 -12.27
CA ALA A 569 -11.77 21.53 -12.54
C ALA A 569 -11.02 22.33 -13.63
N GLY A 570 -9.72 22.56 -13.41
CA GLY A 570 -8.91 23.44 -14.25
C GLY A 570 -8.10 22.67 -15.31
N ALA A 571 -8.18 23.12 -16.56
CA ALA A 571 -7.35 22.61 -17.64
C ALA A 571 -5.99 23.31 -17.67
N PHE A 572 -4.95 22.60 -18.08
CA PHE A 572 -3.64 23.17 -18.39
C PHE A 572 -3.75 24.27 -19.44
N LYS A 573 -3.11 25.40 -19.21
CA LYS A 573 -3.25 26.60 -20.06
C LYS A 573 -2.91 26.40 -21.53
N HIS A 574 -2.07 25.43 -21.85
CA HIS A 574 -1.64 25.11 -23.21
C HIS A 574 -2.34 23.88 -23.82
N GLU A 575 -3.27 23.23 -23.12
CA GLU A 575 -4.03 22.11 -23.67
C GLU A 575 -4.97 22.58 -24.78
N LYS A 576 -4.82 22.00 -25.98
CA LYS A 576 -5.60 22.44 -27.18
C LYS A 576 -6.89 21.65 -27.37
N ASP A 577 -6.82 20.33 -27.19
CA ASP A 577 -7.93 19.42 -27.44
C ASP A 577 -8.53 18.96 -26.11
N HIS A 578 -9.39 19.77 -25.50
CA HIS A 578 -10.02 19.49 -24.22
C HIS A 578 -11.49 19.94 -24.18
N LEU A 579 -12.23 19.36 -23.25
CA LEU A 579 -13.61 19.76 -22.96
C LEU A 579 -13.68 20.41 -21.59
N VAL A 580 -14.12 21.67 -21.50
CA VAL A 580 -14.43 22.33 -20.23
C VAL A 580 -15.92 22.70 -20.21
N ASP A 581 -16.71 22.04 -19.35
CA ASP A 581 -18.11 22.42 -19.13
C ASP A 581 -18.27 23.14 -17.77
N LYS A 582 -18.52 24.45 -17.87
CA LYS A 582 -18.75 25.34 -16.71
C LYS A 582 -20.24 25.51 -16.38
N LYS A 583 -21.14 24.95 -17.17
CA LYS A 583 -22.59 25.20 -17.09
C LYS A 583 -23.33 24.03 -16.47
N THR A 584 -23.02 22.82 -16.90
CA THR A 584 -23.72 21.62 -16.46
C THR A 584 -23.10 21.11 -15.15
N LYS A 585 -23.94 20.84 -14.18
CA LYS A 585 -23.47 20.21 -12.95
C LYS A 585 -23.22 18.72 -13.20
N ALA A 586 -21.97 18.34 -13.27
CA ALA A 586 -21.57 16.95 -13.24
C ALA A 586 -21.68 16.38 -11.81
N PHE A 587 -22.06 15.14 -11.70
CA PHE A 587 -22.07 14.44 -10.42
C PHE A 587 -21.54 13.02 -10.55
N VAL A 588 -20.90 12.55 -9.48
CA VAL A 588 -20.52 11.16 -9.27
C VAL A 588 -20.95 10.80 -7.85
N LYS A 589 -21.76 9.76 -7.72
CA LYS A 589 -22.24 9.27 -6.44
C LYS A 589 -22.02 7.77 -6.35
N LEU A 590 -21.35 7.35 -5.30
CA LEU A 590 -21.17 5.95 -4.97
C LEU A 590 -22.36 5.48 -4.12
N GLU A 591 -22.95 4.34 -4.46
CA GLU A 591 -23.96 3.65 -3.66
C GLU A 591 -23.49 2.22 -3.37
N GLU A 592 -23.46 1.89 -2.08
CA GLU A 592 -23.18 0.53 -1.60
C GLU A 592 -24.49 -0.14 -1.20
N LYS A 593 -24.68 -1.37 -1.67
CA LYS A 593 -25.82 -2.20 -1.29
C LYS A 593 -25.43 -3.67 -1.22
N LYS A 594 -25.29 -4.20 -0.02
CA LYS A 594 -24.96 -5.62 0.24
C LYS A 594 -23.68 -6.06 -0.46
N GLY A 595 -22.60 -5.27 -0.28
CA GLY A 595 -21.29 -5.56 -0.88
C GLY A 595 -21.21 -5.31 -2.37
N LYS A 596 -22.23 -4.68 -2.98
CA LYS A 596 -22.20 -4.20 -4.36
C LYS A 596 -22.06 -2.69 -4.37
N TYR A 597 -21.09 -2.22 -5.09
CA TYR A 597 -20.79 -0.81 -5.23
C TYR A 597 -21.18 -0.33 -6.63
N SER A 598 -22.12 0.59 -6.70
CA SER A 598 -22.65 1.13 -7.96
C SER A 598 -22.27 2.59 -8.10
N LEU A 599 -21.89 3.00 -9.30
CA LEU A 599 -21.56 4.37 -9.62
C LEU A 599 -22.70 5.03 -10.38
N LYS A 600 -23.35 6.01 -9.73
CA LYS A 600 -24.34 6.88 -10.37
C LYS A 600 -23.71 8.18 -10.85
N THR A 601 -23.82 8.47 -12.14
CA THR A 601 -23.19 9.66 -12.72
C THR A 601 -23.87 10.09 -14.01
N ASN A 602 -23.79 11.39 -14.31
CA ASN A 602 -24.20 11.93 -15.63
C ASN A 602 -23.00 12.26 -16.52
N VAL A 603 -21.78 11.98 -16.04
CA VAL A 603 -20.55 12.48 -16.68
C VAL A 603 -20.36 11.89 -18.08
N PHE A 604 -20.73 10.63 -18.26
CA PHE A 604 -20.56 9.97 -19.57
C PHE A 604 -21.51 10.50 -20.64
N ASP A 605 -22.70 10.94 -20.25
CA ASP A 605 -23.59 11.68 -21.14
C ASP A 605 -22.98 13.03 -21.58
N LEU A 606 -22.20 13.66 -20.70
CA LEU A 606 -21.56 14.95 -20.98
C LEU A 606 -20.36 14.83 -21.91
N VAL A 607 -19.69 13.68 -21.95
CA VAL A 607 -18.51 13.43 -22.81
C VAL A 607 -18.83 12.64 -24.08
N LYS A 608 -20.04 12.11 -24.25
CA LYS A 608 -20.41 11.22 -25.38
C LYS A 608 -20.11 11.76 -26.77
N ASP A 609 -20.16 13.07 -26.95
CA ASP A 609 -19.87 13.73 -28.22
C ASP A 609 -18.44 14.27 -28.32
N PHE A 610 -17.69 14.23 -27.23
CA PHE A 610 -16.28 14.61 -27.19
C PHE A 610 -15.42 13.42 -27.57
N LYS A 611 -14.96 13.40 -28.83
CA LYS A 611 -14.12 12.33 -29.37
C LYS A 611 -12.65 12.63 -29.14
N VAL A 612 -11.94 11.64 -28.66
CA VAL A 612 -10.50 11.69 -28.43
C VAL A 612 -9.77 10.61 -29.24
N HIS A 613 -8.44 10.70 -29.31
CA HIS A 613 -7.62 9.72 -30.00
C HIS A 613 -7.35 8.49 -29.12
N MET A 614 -7.17 7.34 -29.77
CA MET A 614 -6.66 6.14 -29.10
C MET A 614 -5.21 6.40 -28.68
N ILE A 615 -4.89 6.07 -27.45
CA ILE A 615 -3.54 6.21 -26.89
C ILE A 615 -2.86 4.84 -26.90
N ASP A 616 -1.57 4.84 -27.09
CA ASP A 616 -0.71 3.65 -27.11
C ASP A 616 0.72 3.98 -26.65
N THR A 617 1.56 2.97 -26.60
CA THR A 617 2.98 3.10 -26.22
C THR A 617 3.73 4.11 -27.10
N GLU A 618 3.46 4.16 -28.41
CA GLU A 618 4.11 5.11 -29.31
C GLU A 618 3.72 6.55 -28.97
N THR A 619 2.45 6.80 -28.69
CA THR A 619 1.93 8.11 -28.29
C THR A 619 2.54 8.57 -26.95
N LEU A 620 2.68 7.66 -25.99
CA LEU A 620 3.27 7.97 -24.68
C LEU A 620 4.78 8.17 -24.73
N GLY A 621 5.48 7.45 -25.64
CA GLY A 621 6.92 7.52 -25.79
C GLY A 621 7.66 6.87 -24.62
N LYS A 622 8.76 7.49 -24.22
CA LYS A 622 9.66 7.01 -23.17
C LYS A 622 9.69 7.97 -21.97
N ALA A 623 9.88 7.42 -20.78
CA ALA A 623 10.31 8.19 -19.63
C ALA A 623 11.73 8.70 -19.84
N PHE A 624 12.00 9.92 -19.42
CA PHE A 624 13.21 10.67 -19.81
C PHE A 624 14.51 10.02 -19.31
N GLU A 625 14.64 9.75 -18.02
CA GLU A 625 15.90 9.25 -17.46
C GLU A 625 16.21 7.79 -17.80
N PRO A 626 15.28 6.82 -17.60
CA PRO A 626 15.57 5.43 -17.90
C PRO A 626 15.48 5.09 -19.39
N GLU A 627 14.98 6.00 -20.22
CA GLU A 627 14.69 5.75 -21.65
C GLU A 627 13.77 4.53 -21.88
N GLU A 628 12.95 4.17 -20.88
CA GLU A 628 12.02 3.05 -20.93
C GLU A 628 10.66 3.51 -21.46
N TYR A 629 10.05 2.72 -22.32
CA TYR A 629 8.70 2.98 -22.84
C TYR A 629 7.63 2.75 -21.77
N TYR A 630 6.48 3.42 -21.94
CA TYR A 630 5.25 3.06 -21.23
C TYR A 630 4.64 1.83 -21.91
N GLU A 631 5.01 0.65 -21.45
CA GLU A 631 4.69 -0.63 -22.06
C GLU A 631 4.43 -1.73 -21.02
N ASN A 632 4.13 -2.94 -21.47
CA ASN A 632 3.95 -4.07 -20.55
C ASN A 632 5.31 -4.54 -19.99
N PRO A 633 5.33 -5.20 -18.81
CA PRO A 633 6.57 -5.72 -18.18
C PRO A 633 7.37 -6.74 -19.00
N ASP A 634 6.80 -7.24 -20.09
CA ASP A 634 7.47 -8.12 -21.06
C ASP A 634 8.02 -7.37 -22.28
N GLY A 635 7.94 -6.01 -22.26
CA GLY A 635 8.39 -5.15 -23.34
C GLY A 635 7.43 -5.10 -24.54
N THR A 636 6.22 -5.64 -24.42
CA THR A 636 5.23 -5.53 -25.50
C THR A 636 4.45 -4.22 -25.41
N PRO A 637 4.16 -3.58 -26.55
CA PRO A 637 3.40 -2.33 -26.57
C PRO A 637 2.01 -2.45 -25.96
N ILE A 638 1.54 -1.36 -25.35
CA ILE A 638 0.16 -1.21 -24.85
C ILE A 638 -0.62 -0.37 -25.85
N THR A 639 -1.87 -0.78 -26.12
CA THR A 639 -2.89 0.08 -26.71
C THR A 639 -4.05 0.15 -25.73
N PHE A 640 -4.50 1.37 -25.37
CA PHE A 640 -5.57 1.56 -24.38
C PHE A 640 -6.95 1.33 -25.02
N ASN A 641 -7.13 0.19 -25.66
CA ASN A 641 -8.30 -0.22 -26.42
C ASN A 641 -9.36 -0.96 -25.58
N THR A 642 -9.13 -1.10 -24.27
CA THR A 642 -10.09 -1.66 -23.32
C THR A 642 -10.39 -0.67 -22.21
N ASP A 643 -11.58 -0.81 -21.62
CA ASP A 643 -12.06 0.02 -20.53
C ASP A 643 -11.85 -0.62 -19.14
N TYR A 644 -12.38 0.01 -18.10
CA TYR A 644 -12.35 -0.48 -16.70
C TYR A 644 -12.86 -1.93 -16.58
N PHE A 645 -13.89 -2.31 -17.31
CA PHE A 645 -14.49 -3.64 -17.30
C PHE A 645 -13.84 -4.62 -18.28
N GLY A 646 -12.83 -4.19 -19.05
CA GLY A 646 -12.22 -4.99 -20.11
C GLY A 646 -13.00 -4.99 -21.43
N ASN A 647 -14.07 -4.17 -21.56
CA ASN A 647 -14.79 -4.01 -22.82
C ASN A 647 -13.91 -3.26 -23.83
N LYS A 648 -13.98 -3.67 -25.09
CA LYS A 648 -13.24 -2.99 -26.16
C LYS A 648 -13.81 -1.59 -26.42
N ARG A 649 -12.93 -0.59 -26.49
CA ARG A 649 -13.26 0.72 -27.01
C ARG A 649 -13.46 0.63 -28.51
N GLY A 650 -14.56 1.20 -29.00
CA GLY A 650 -14.87 1.22 -30.42
C GLY A 650 -14.03 2.25 -31.20
N LEU A 651 -14.42 2.49 -32.45
CA LEU A 651 -13.80 3.55 -33.27
C LEU A 651 -14.03 4.97 -32.72
N LYS A 652 -15.06 5.14 -31.90
CA LYS A 652 -15.37 6.37 -31.19
C LYS A 652 -14.84 6.27 -29.77
N VAL A 653 -13.66 6.81 -29.54
CA VAL A 653 -13.04 6.85 -28.21
C VAL A 653 -13.53 8.09 -27.47
N ILE A 654 -13.97 7.92 -26.23
CA ILE A 654 -14.35 9.00 -25.30
C ILE A 654 -13.39 9.00 -24.10
N PRO A 655 -13.20 10.14 -23.41
CA PRO A 655 -12.39 10.17 -22.20
C PRO A 655 -13.02 9.38 -21.04
N GLY A 656 -12.20 9.04 -20.05
CA GLY A 656 -12.60 8.32 -18.84
C GLY A 656 -12.51 6.80 -18.94
N PRO A 657 -12.79 6.11 -17.83
CA PRO A 657 -12.49 4.68 -17.68
C PRO A 657 -13.50 3.75 -18.37
N PHE A 658 -14.57 4.25 -18.98
CA PHE A 658 -15.60 3.41 -19.59
C PHE A 658 -15.67 3.62 -21.11
N ALA A 659 -15.93 2.52 -21.84
CA ALA A 659 -16.05 2.55 -23.30
C ALA A 659 -17.42 2.97 -23.79
N LYS A 660 -18.46 2.91 -22.94
CA LYS A 660 -19.86 3.22 -23.27
C LYS A 660 -20.20 4.66 -22.95
N ASP A 661 -20.96 5.28 -23.81
CA ASP A 661 -21.51 6.63 -23.65
C ASP A 661 -22.82 6.70 -22.85
N GLU A 662 -23.39 5.55 -22.45
CA GLU A 662 -24.57 5.44 -21.60
C GLU A 662 -24.25 4.57 -20.38
N LEU A 663 -24.12 5.20 -19.22
CA LEU A 663 -23.95 4.52 -17.93
C LEU A 663 -24.93 5.12 -16.93
N SER A 664 -25.96 4.37 -16.56
CA SER A 664 -26.93 4.84 -15.57
C SER A 664 -26.69 4.30 -14.16
N ASP A 665 -26.30 3.02 -13.98
CA ASP A 665 -26.09 2.35 -12.70
C ASP A 665 -25.16 1.14 -12.88
N GLU A 666 -23.86 1.38 -13.12
CA GLU A 666 -22.91 0.28 -13.28
C GLU A 666 -22.33 -0.18 -11.93
N ILE A 667 -22.34 -1.49 -11.69
CA ILE A 667 -21.63 -2.08 -10.55
C ILE A 667 -20.16 -2.05 -10.87
N VAL A 668 -19.40 -1.22 -10.16
CA VAL A 668 -17.96 -1.08 -10.34
C VAL A 668 -17.18 -2.07 -9.48
N TRP A 669 -17.80 -2.61 -8.43
CA TRP A 669 -17.23 -3.64 -7.58
C TRP A 669 -18.32 -4.47 -6.90
N GLU A 670 -18.02 -5.75 -6.70
CA GLU A 670 -18.85 -6.66 -5.89
C GLU A 670 -17.94 -7.49 -4.98
N ASP A 671 -18.21 -7.46 -3.68
CA ASP A 671 -17.53 -8.30 -2.69
C ASP A 671 -17.80 -9.78 -2.99
N LYS A 672 -16.74 -10.58 -2.98
CA LYS A 672 -16.80 -12.01 -3.31
C LYS A 672 -16.94 -12.90 -2.08
#